data_fdee752bb9b1c9b89ace5ecb05749308
#
_entry.id   fdee752bb9b1c9b89ace5ecb05749308
#
_cell.length_a   1.000
_cell.length_b   1.000
_cell.length_c   1.000
_cell.angle_alpha   90.00
_cell.angle_beta   90.00
_cell.angle_gamma   90.00
#
_symmetry.space_group_name_H-M   'P 1'
#
loop_
_entity.id
_entity.type
_entity.pdbx_description
1 polymer ?
#
loop_
_entity_poly.entity_id
_entity_poly.type
_entity_poly.pdbx_seq_one_letter_code
_entity_poly.pdbx_strand_id
1 'polypeptide(L)'
;MIFSKKKISSLFSKGMVIPKTAQDTIPFYEVYENGIFLVGEDRYTLIFSFENLDYSLLRENEQMDTYQDYQKLLNALPTDIQYQEFIMNSSINADKLRKSMMPKERRYGELYDDYCEIIEENVKRSELACAKKIMLIALSYKPQTKVDNINVLFKYFREMQTYFDKMKSDVHQLMPEEVFAILHEYYHPFDNIEFLLPSDLYARGGKIKDYIAPSSFAFKGKEVEVGTAFTRIMYVHRYDRELDDTFLSELLDNNFKITVSKHILRIDKGEALEKVRQEIFDVQGKIQKRMEDNHKKGGNFVPFRLTDKLKELEDLQERLSGSNIELFEVSLFISLSAETKDELEELTKHIKTKASKHQVTINYLTRQQDKGMNTVLPFGVNHLGSAVSTYLLTDAAAILIPFSYRTYFSDSGIFYGINKVTNSAIILDRTEEMNSNGFVLGPSGSGKSVFVKLEIADVLFKYPNDEIIVIDPDNEYGALIQKENFDGEVLKLSPNSPTKFNIFDIDLSYSEEGKDAISIKSEFIMTVIETAKGYKLESNEKSIIDRCVRIAYHDFQLSEGRDTDKLPTLTTLYNLLREQPEPEAIQLALILELYVTGSFRSFADKTNINISKKFLVFDIFDMGEQLRAVGLQIILEYVWQRVIENKKKGIRTWLWVDEFSIMFNDGSNSETSQSGKFFVKVYSRIRKHGGVATGITQNIIDVLASPEARSMLNNAEFKVLLPQKSDNLKEISRLFELSPSQEAFLKSGEKGTGLIICGKKIIPFDKKIAPHGKVYETISTNFKEYQQKIN
;
A
#
# COMPACT_ATOMS: atom_id res chain seq x y z
N MET A 1 5.00 17.57 31.93
CA MET A 1 5.27 19.01 31.67
C MET A 1 6.57 19.12 30.87
N ILE A 2 6.50 18.99 29.58
CA ILE A 2 7.68 18.89 28.68
C ILE A 2 8.14 20.29 28.23
N PHE A 3 7.35 21.32 28.40
CA PHE A 3 7.67 22.66 27.89
C PHE A 3 7.55 23.73 29.01
N SER A 4 8.69 24.32 29.33
CA SER A 4 8.79 25.38 30.38
C SER A 4 8.22 26.70 29.86
N LYS A 5 7.24 27.27 30.59
CA LYS A 5 6.77 28.68 30.46
C LYS A 5 7.82 29.66 30.96
N LYS A 6 9.04 29.67 30.48
CA LYS A 6 9.95 30.77 30.65
C LYS A 6 9.96 31.64 29.41
N LYS A 7 9.22 32.77 29.47
CA LYS A 7 9.39 33.89 28.56
C LYS A 7 10.89 34.32 28.62
N ILE A 8 11.59 34.06 27.54
CA ILE A 8 12.80 34.83 27.24
C ILE A 8 12.30 36.11 26.57
N SER A 9 11.84 37.06 27.43
CA SER A 9 11.52 38.39 27.01
C SER A 9 12.86 39.15 26.85
N SER A 10 12.94 39.93 25.80
CA SER A 10 13.89 40.99 25.56
C SER A 10 15.33 40.56 25.22
N LEU A 11 15.57 40.22 23.96
CA LEU A 11 16.90 40.41 23.38
C LEU A 11 16.85 40.59 21.85
N PHE A 12 15.86 41.32 21.32
CA PHE A 12 15.88 41.69 19.89
C PHE A 12 15.50 43.16 19.73
N SER A 13 16.47 44.01 19.95
CA SER A 13 16.51 45.32 19.34
C SER A 13 16.82 45.18 17.86
N LYS A 14 16.16 45.98 17.03
CA LYS A 14 16.28 46.04 15.57
C LYS A 14 17.75 46.04 15.06
N GLY A 15 18.31 44.86 14.88
CA GLY A 15 19.61 44.64 14.26
C GLY A 15 19.67 43.18 13.77
N MET A 16 20.23 42.92 12.61
CA MET A 16 20.47 41.60 12.07
C MET A 16 21.24 40.76 13.11
N VAL A 17 20.56 39.88 13.83
CA VAL A 17 21.23 38.99 14.80
C VAL A 17 21.86 37.86 13.99
N ILE A 18 23.17 37.86 13.90
CA ILE A 18 23.93 36.76 13.33
C ILE A 18 23.88 35.60 14.33
N PRO A 19 23.35 34.42 13.93
CA PRO A 19 23.34 33.25 14.80
C PRO A 19 24.76 32.93 15.28
N LYS A 20 24.91 32.69 16.56
CA LYS A 20 26.23 32.38 17.16
C LYS A 20 26.50 30.88 17.20
N THR A 21 25.44 30.07 17.20
CA THR A 21 25.52 28.62 17.28
C THR A 21 24.65 28.00 16.18
N ALA A 22 24.89 26.73 15.88
CA ALA A 22 24.05 25.97 14.95
C ALA A 22 22.58 25.92 15.41
N GLN A 23 22.35 25.80 16.71
CA GLN A 23 21.01 25.78 17.32
C GLN A 23 20.25 27.10 17.11
N ASP A 24 20.94 28.24 17.11
CA ASP A 24 20.33 29.56 16.90
C ASP A 24 19.83 29.74 15.44
N THR A 25 20.34 28.95 14.52
CA THR A 25 19.94 28.97 13.10
C THR A 25 18.56 28.31 12.89
N ILE A 26 18.16 27.38 13.76
CA ILE A 26 16.88 26.66 13.65
C ILE A 26 15.73 27.61 14.04
N PRO A 27 14.70 27.85 13.16
CA PRO A 27 13.80 28.99 13.26
C PRO A 27 12.67 28.89 14.29
N PHE A 28 12.43 27.76 14.94
CA PHE A 28 11.37 27.66 15.96
C PHE A 28 11.87 28.03 17.36
N TYR A 29 11.01 28.61 18.20
CA TYR A 29 11.36 29.09 19.55
C TYR A 29 10.69 28.27 20.64
N GLU A 30 9.40 27.94 20.48
CA GLU A 30 8.61 27.17 21.43
C GLU A 30 7.85 26.08 20.68
N VAL A 31 7.54 24.99 21.38
CA VAL A 31 6.73 23.89 20.85
C VAL A 31 5.69 23.54 21.90
N TYR A 32 4.44 23.43 21.49
CA TYR A 32 3.30 23.12 22.35
C TYR A 32 2.98 21.62 22.28
N GLU A 33 2.43 21.08 23.37
CA GLU A 33 2.05 19.66 23.47
C GLU A 33 1.04 19.23 22.36
N ASN A 34 0.23 20.18 21.87
CA ASN A 34 -0.73 19.97 20.80
C ASN A 34 -0.13 20.01 19.38
N GLY A 35 1.19 20.01 19.23
CA GLY A 35 1.88 19.99 17.93
C GLY A 35 2.03 21.36 17.25
N ILE A 36 1.67 22.46 17.91
CA ILE A 36 1.89 23.81 17.37
C ILE A 36 3.31 24.27 17.68
N PHE A 37 3.97 24.87 16.69
CA PHE A 37 5.30 25.47 16.77
C PHE A 37 5.17 26.99 16.76
N LEU A 38 5.88 27.68 17.67
CA LEU A 38 6.11 29.12 17.59
C LEU A 38 7.36 29.36 16.76
N VAL A 39 7.18 30.00 15.60
CA VAL A 39 8.25 30.29 14.63
C VAL A 39 8.49 31.80 14.54
N GLY A 40 9.73 32.23 14.71
CA GLY A 40 9.98 33.65 14.88
C GLY A 40 9.35 34.22 16.17
N GLU A 41 9.03 35.51 16.19
CA GLU A 41 8.51 36.19 17.38
C GLU A 41 7.00 36.00 17.56
N ASP A 42 6.22 35.74 16.50
CA ASP A 42 4.78 35.93 16.53
C ASP A 42 3.98 34.99 15.57
N ARG A 43 4.61 33.98 14.98
CA ARG A 43 3.92 33.05 14.07
C ARG A 43 3.75 31.67 14.69
N TYR A 44 2.58 31.12 14.51
CA TYR A 44 2.20 29.79 14.99
C TYR A 44 2.01 28.86 13.79
N THR A 45 2.64 27.71 13.83
CA THR A 45 2.60 26.74 12.71
C THR A 45 2.11 25.39 13.20
N LEU A 46 1.15 24.81 12.48
CA LEU A 46 0.69 23.44 12.61
C LEU A 46 1.19 22.64 11.41
N ILE A 47 1.76 21.46 11.66
CA ILE A 47 2.35 20.60 10.62
C ILE A 47 1.60 19.27 10.60
N PHE A 48 1.29 18.79 9.41
CA PHE A 48 0.68 17.49 9.19
C PHE A 48 1.25 16.82 7.94
N SER A 49 1.26 15.49 7.94
CA SER A 49 1.65 14.69 6.78
C SER A 49 0.44 14.39 5.91
N PHE A 50 0.67 14.16 4.62
CA PHE A 50 -0.32 13.62 3.70
C PHE A 50 0.28 12.51 2.87
N GLU A 51 -0.55 11.56 2.46
CA GLU A 51 -0.10 10.44 1.65
C GLU A 51 0.04 10.82 0.17
N ASN A 52 1.08 10.28 -0.46
CA ASN A 52 1.26 10.41 -1.91
C ASN A 52 0.18 9.59 -2.66
N LEU A 53 -0.11 9.98 -3.88
CA LEU A 53 -0.96 9.26 -4.82
C LEU A 53 -0.10 8.76 -5.98
N ASP A 54 -0.45 7.63 -6.58
CA ASP A 54 0.13 7.18 -7.85
C ASP A 54 -0.54 7.94 -9.02
N TYR A 55 -0.43 9.28 -8.97
CA TYR A 55 -1.17 10.20 -9.83
C TYR A 55 -1.02 9.88 -11.31
N SER A 56 0.19 9.62 -11.78
CA SER A 56 0.48 9.30 -13.17
C SER A 56 -0.09 7.95 -13.65
N LEU A 57 -0.50 7.07 -12.71
CA LEU A 57 -1.13 5.77 -13.02
C LEU A 57 -2.66 5.84 -12.99
N LEU A 58 -3.24 6.96 -12.54
CA LEU A 58 -4.69 7.17 -12.54
C LEU A 58 -5.22 7.30 -13.97
N ARG A 59 -6.53 7.08 -14.16
CA ARG A 59 -7.22 7.37 -15.39
C ARG A 59 -7.31 8.89 -15.61
N GLU A 60 -7.41 9.32 -16.85
CA GLU A 60 -7.51 10.76 -17.21
C GLU A 60 -8.64 11.49 -16.48
N ASN A 61 -9.81 10.84 -16.31
CA ASN A 61 -10.91 11.42 -15.54
C ASN A 61 -10.58 11.51 -14.04
N GLU A 62 -9.93 10.51 -13.44
CA GLU A 62 -9.51 10.54 -12.03
C GLU A 62 -8.39 11.58 -11.80
N GLN A 63 -7.46 11.72 -12.76
CA GLN A 63 -6.46 12.79 -12.73
C GLN A 63 -7.13 14.16 -12.78
N MET A 64 -8.12 14.34 -13.67
CA MET A 64 -8.88 15.58 -13.78
C MET A 64 -9.69 15.88 -12.52
N ASP A 65 -10.35 14.87 -11.92
CA ASP A 65 -11.08 15.03 -10.64
C ASP A 65 -10.12 15.43 -9.52
N THR A 66 -8.96 14.77 -9.41
CA THR A 66 -7.92 15.09 -8.43
C THR A 66 -7.39 16.51 -8.61
N TYR A 67 -7.13 16.91 -9.85
CA TYR A 67 -6.71 18.27 -10.20
C TYR A 67 -7.76 19.31 -9.82
N GLN A 68 -9.05 19.06 -10.11
CA GLN A 68 -10.14 19.96 -9.74
C GLN A 68 -10.34 20.05 -8.22
N ASP A 69 -10.21 18.95 -7.50
CA ASP A 69 -10.31 18.96 -6.04
C ASP A 69 -9.13 19.67 -5.39
N TYR A 70 -7.94 19.57 -5.99
CA TYR A 70 -6.79 20.36 -5.59
C TYR A 70 -6.98 21.86 -5.88
N GLN A 71 -7.59 22.25 -7.00
CA GLN A 71 -8.00 23.65 -7.25
C GLN A 71 -8.96 24.19 -6.20
N LYS A 72 -9.97 23.37 -5.80
CA LYS A 72 -10.93 23.74 -4.74
C LYS A 72 -10.23 23.91 -3.40
N LEU A 73 -9.25 23.04 -3.08
CA LEU A 73 -8.42 23.19 -1.88
C LEU A 73 -7.69 24.51 -1.88
N LEU A 74 -6.99 24.86 -2.98
CA LEU A 74 -6.26 26.12 -3.09
C LEU A 74 -7.19 27.32 -2.94
N ASN A 75 -8.34 27.31 -3.61
CA ASN A 75 -9.33 28.39 -3.51
C ASN A 75 -9.96 28.54 -2.11
N ALA A 76 -9.96 27.48 -1.31
CA ALA A 76 -10.44 27.51 0.08
C ALA A 76 -9.40 28.04 1.06
N LEU A 77 -8.14 28.24 0.66
CA LEU A 77 -7.10 28.78 1.53
C LEU A 77 -7.49 30.17 2.06
N PRO A 78 -7.39 30.44 3.36
CA PRO A 78 -7.59 31.78 3.91
C PRO A 78 -6.45 32.73 3.48
N THR A 79 -6.74 34.02 3.41
CA THR A 79 -5.74 35.05 3.04
C THR A 79 -4.75 35.38 4.14
N ASP A 80 -5.04 35.02 5.39
CA ASP A 80 -4.20 35.23 6.57
C ASP A 80 -3.33 34.01 6.96
N ILE A 81 -3.50 32.89 6.25
CA ILE A 81 -2.71 31.66 6.43
C ILE A 81 -1.67 31.52 5.33
N GLN A 82 -0.42 31.31 5.72
CA GLN A 82 0.62 30.83 4.79
C GLN A 82 0.57 29.33 4.73
N TYR A 83 0.37 28.81 3.51
CA TYR A 83 0.33 27.37 3.21
C TYR A 83 1.65 26.95 2.57
N GLN A 84 2.27 25.91 3.09
CA GLN A 84 3.50 25.35 2.54
C GLN A 84 3.35 23.86 2.35
N GLU A 85 3.75 23.37 1.19
CA GLU A 85 4.01 21.96 0.94
C GLU A 85 5.51 21.71 0.98
N PHE A 86 5.89 20.72 1.76
CA PHE A 86 7.26 20.27 1.92
C PHE A 86 7.37 18.81 1.52
N ILE A 87 8.19 18.52 0.53
CA ILE A 87 8.40 17.17 0.02
C ILE A 87 9.89 16.87 0.04
N MET A 88 10.30 15.88 0.84
CA MET A 88 11.69 15.50 1.03
C MET A 88 11.89 14.04 0.63
N ASN A 89 12.91 13.79 -0.19
CA ASN A 89 13.39 12.45 -0.44
C ASN A 89 14.20 11.96 0.77
N SER A 90 13.63 11.01 1.50
CA SER A 90 14.25 10.32 2.62
C SER A 90 14.95 9.06 2.14
N SER A 91 16.16 8.77 2.62
CA SER A 91 16.77 7.46 2.33
C SER A 91 15.98 6.37 3.04
N ILE A 92 15.65 5.33 2.31
CA ILE A 92 15.22 4.10 2.96
C ILE A 92 16.45 3.56 3.68
N ASN A 93 16.40 3.48 5.01
CA ASN A 93 17.48 2.86 5.76
C ASN A 93 17.61 1.40 5.30
N ALA A 94 18.73 1.08 4.63
CA ALA A 94 19.02 -0.25 4.11
C ALA A 94 18.94 -1.34 5.20
N ASP A 95 19.37 -1.02 6.42
CA ASP A 95 19.27 -1.95 7.55
C ASP A 95 17.83 -2.17 7.98
N LYS A 96 16.99 -1.12 7.94
CA LYS A 96 15.55 -1.26 8.20
C LYS A 96 14.86 -2.09 7.12
N LEU A 97 15.18 -1.83 5.85
CA LEU A 97 14.69 -2.60 4.71
C LEU A 97 15.13 -4.07 4.82
N ARG A 98 16.42 -4.30 5.07
CA ARG A 98 16.98 -5.63 5.30
C ARG A 98 16.28 -6.36 6.45
N LYS A 99 16.12 -5.75 7.62
CA LYS A 99 15.41 -6.32 8.77
C LYS A 99 13.97 -6.67 8.47
N SER A 100 13.27 -5.85 7.67
CA SER A 100 11.89 -6.12 7.31
C SER A 100 11.74 -7.26 6.31
N MET A 101 12.71 -7.47 5.41
CA MET A 101 12.67 -8.51 4.37
C MET A 101 13.31 -9.83 4.81
N MET A 102 14.36 -9.77 5.67
CA MET A 102 15.08 -10.97 6.10
C MET A 102 14.24 -11.87 7.00
N PRO A 103 14.41 -13.21 6.89
CA PRO A 103 13.84 -14.18 7.81
C PRO A 103 14.26 -13.92 9.26
N LYS A 104 13.34 -14.11 10.20
CA LYS A 104 13.61 -13.91 11.64
C LYS A 104 14.46 -15.03 12.26
N GLU A 105 14.40 -16.23 11.69
CA GLU A 105 15.06 -17.42 12.20
C GLU A 105 15.71 -18.20 11.06
N ARG A 106 16.88 -18.79 11.32
CA ARG A 106 17.54 -19.69 10.37
C ARG A 106 16.84 -21.04 10.36
N ARG A 107 16.10 -21.34 9.30
CA ARG A 107 15.41 -22.61 9.06
C ARG A 107 15.65 -23.04 7.61
N TYR A 108 15.44 -24.32 7.31
CA TYR A 108 15.46 -24.88 5.95
C TYR A 108 16.83 -24.88 5.26
N GLY A 109 17.95 -24.86 6.02
CA GLY A 109 19.31 -25.11 5.51
C GLY A 109 19.73 -24.25 4.33
N GLU A 110 20.08 -24.89 3.21
CA GLU A 110 20.54 -24.20 1.98
C GLU A 110 19.47 -23.28 1.37
N LEU A 111 18.18 -23.61 1.52
CA LEU A 111 17.09 -22.74 1.07
C LEU A 111 17.10 -21.37 1.77
N TYR A 112 17.42 -21.35 3.06
CA TYR A 112 17.56 -20.10 3.82
C TYR A 112 18.71 -19.25 3.30
N ASP A 113 19.87 -19.86 3.06
CA ASP A 113 21.07 -19.14 2.63
C ASP A 113 20.83 -18.52 1.23
N ASP A 114 20.28 -19.29 0.28
CA ASP A 114 19.94 -18.81 -1.07
C ASP A 114 18.83 -17.74 -1.05
N TYR A 115 17.80 -17.92 -0.21
CA TYR A 115 16.76 -16.91 -0.03
C TYR A 115 17.32 -15.60 0.51
N CYS A 116 18.25 -15.65 1.46
CA CYS A 116 18.93 -14.45 1.99
C CYS A 116 19.74 -13.74 0.89
N GLU A 117 20.41 -14.48 -0.02
CA GLU A 117 21.12 -13.87 -1.15
C GLU A 117 20.15 -13.14 -2.08
N ILE A 118 19.00 -13.75 -2.42
CA ILE A 118 17.96 -13.11 -3.23
C ILE A 118 17.45 -11.83 -2.57
N ILE A 119 17.24 -11.84 -1.26
CA ILE A 119 16.82 -10.64 -0.52
C ILE A 119 17.91 -9.57 -0.54
N GLU A 120 19.19 -9.91 -0.31
CA GLU A 120 20.30 -8.95 -0.37
C GLU A 120 20.44 -8.29 -1.74
N GLU A 121 20.25 -9.04 -2.82
CA GLU A 121 20.25 -8.48 -4.18
C GLU A 121 19.10 -7.47 -4.38
N ASN A 122 17.90 -7.81 -3.88
CA ASN A 122 16.74 -6.92 -3.98
C ASN A 122 16.87 -5.68 -3.07
N VAL A 123 17.49 -5.80 -1.89
CA VAL A 123 17.84 -4.66 -1.03
C VAL A 123 18.79 -3.72 -1.76
N LYS A 124 19.91 -4.23 -2.32
CA LYS A 124 20.86 -3.43 -3.10
C LYS A 124 20.20 -2.75 -4.31
N ARG A 125 19.31 -3.47 -5.01
CA ARG A 125 18.54 -2.91 -6.12
C ARG A 125 17.62 -1.79 -5.68
N SER A 126 17.00 -1.91 -4.50
CA SER A 126 16.11 -0.90 -3.92
C SER A 126 16.85 0.29 -3.32
N GLU A 127 18.09 0.12 -2.84
CA GLU A 127 18.95 1.22 -2.38
C GLU A 127 19.32 2.18 -3.52
N LEU A 128 19.46 1.66 -4.74
CA LEU A 128 19.72 2.44 -5.95
C LEU A 128 18.45 3.07 -6.55
N ALA A 129 17.29 2.77 -5.96
CA ALA A 129 15.98 3.17 -6.44
C ALA A 129 15.46 4.44 -5.75
N CYS A 130 14.26 4.89 -6.12
CA CYS A 130 13.64 6.08 -5.59
C CYS A 130 13.53 6.08 -4.06
N ALA A 131 13.95 7.19 -3.45
CA ALA A 131 13.82 7.45 -2.02
C ALA A 131 12.34 7.45 -1.56
N LYS A 132 12.11 7.08 -0.29
CA LYS A 132 10.82 7.31 0.37
C LYS A 132 10.56 8.82 0.41
N LYS A 133 9.36 9.26 0.05
CA LYS A 133 8.99 10.68 0.12
C LYS A 133 8.31 10.99 1.45
N ILE A 134 8.83 11.98 2.15
CA ILE A 134 8.15 12.61 3.30
C ILE A 134 7.39 13.81 2.76
N MET A 135 6.07 13.80 2.90
CA MET A 135 5.17 14.81 2.35
C MET A 135 4.44 15.50 3.49
N LEU A 136 4.70 16.80 3.67
CA LEU A 136 4.15 17.58 4.77
C LEU A 136 3.45 18.84 4.25
N ILE A 137 2.47 19.28 5.04
CA ILE A 137 1.85 20.59 4.91
C ILE A 137 2.08 21.35 6.20
N ALA A 138 2.51 22.59 6.08
CA ALA A 138 2.59 23.53 7.20
C ALA A 138 1.60 24.67 6.99
N LEU A 139 0.71 24.86 7.97
CA LEU A 139 -0.19 26.00 8.06
C LEU A 139 0.39 27.00 9.06
N SER A 140 0.79 28.17 8.60
CA SER A 140 1.37 29.20 9.47
C SER A 140 0.46 30.41 9.56
N TYR A 141 0.13 30.79 10.80
CA TYR A 141 -0.78 31.88 11.14
C TYR A 141 -0.04 32.93 11.98
N LYS A 142 -0.23 34.20 11.64
CA LYS A 142 0.25 35.33 12.43
C LYS A 142 -0.95 36.04 13.03
N PRO A 143 -1.17 35.95 14.37
CA PRO A 143 -2.25 36.71 15.06
C PRO A 143 -2.10 38.20 14.84
N GLN A 144 -3.19 38.88 14.56
CA GLN A 144 -3.22 40.35 14.46
C GLN A 144 -3.32 41.01 15.82
N THR A 145 -3.94 40.31 16.77
CA THR A 145 -4.11 40.77 18.16
C THR A 145 -3.69 39.70 19.15
N LYS A 146 -3.40 40.07 20.41
CA LYS A 146 -3.07 39.11 21.49
C LYS A 146 -4.26 38.20 21.90
N VAL A 147 -5.47 38.52 21.45
CA VAL A 147 -6.72 37.82 21.80
C VAL A 147 -7.08 36.77 20.71
N ASP A 148 -6.41 36.81 19.57
CA ASP A 148 -6.69 35.88 18.47
C ASP A 148 -6.42 34.42 18.90
N ASN A 149 -7.35 33.54 18.55
CA ASN A 149 -7.32 32.15 18.97
C ASN A 149 -6.45 31.32 18.04
N ILE A 150 -5.34 30.79 18.54
CA ILE A 150 -4.42 29.90 17.78
C ILE A 150 -5.15 28.62 17.33
N ASN A 151 -6.25 28.24 17.99
CA ASN A 151 -7.03 27.06 17.60
C ASN A 151 -7.70 27.18 16.21
N VAL A 152 -7.63 28.33 15.58
CA VAL A 152 -8.03 28.52 14.17
C VAL A 152 -7.26 27.59 13.23
N LEU A 153 -6.00 27.25 13.55
CA LEU A 153 -5.20 26.31 12.79
C LEU A 153 -5.82 24.91 12.73
N PHE A 154 -6.42 24.44 13.84
CA PHE A 154 -7.10 23.14 13.85
C PHE A 154 -8.41 23.15 13.05
N LYS A 155 -9.08 24.32 12.98
CA LYS A 155 -10.26 24.46 12.10
C LYS A 155 -9.84 24.28 10.65
N TYR A 156 -8.81 25.00 10.21
CA TYR A 156 -8.30 24.89 8.83
C TYR A 156 -7.73 23.52 8.53
N PHE A 157 -7.06 22.88 9.47
CA PHE A 157 -6.60 21.49 9.32
C PHE A 157 -7.77 20.55 8.96
N ARG A 158 -8.90 20.63 9.69
CA ARG A 158 -10.09 19.80 9.42
C ARG A 158 -10.72 20.11 8.08
N GLU A 159 -10.76 21.36 7.68
CA GLU A 159 -11.23 21.78 6.36
C GLU A 159 -10.33 21.19 5.25
N MET A 160 -9.01 21.26 5.40
CA MET A 160 -8.05 20.67 4.47
C MET A 160 -8.20 19.15 4.37
N GLN A 161 -8.33 18.46 5.52
CA GLN A 161 -8.57 17.03 5.57
C GLN A 161 -9.72 16.61 4.67
N THR A 162 -10.82 17.35 4.65
CA THR A 162 -11.98 17.06 3.78
C THR A 162 -11.62 17.08 2.28
N TYR A 163 -10.72 17.95 1.84
CA TYR A 163 -10.26 17.99 0.44
C TYR A 163 -9.30 16.84 0.13
N PHE A 164 -8.38 16.53 1.03
CA PHE A 164 -7.46 15.40 0.88
C PHE A 164 -8.20 14.06 0.85
N ASP A 165 -9.23 13.89 1.69
CA ASP A 165 -10.09 12.70 1.69
C ASP A 165 -10.77 12.50 0.32
N LYS A 166 -11.24 13.58 -0.34
CA LYS A 166 -11.80 13.51 -1.70
C LYS A 166 -10.76 13.07 -2.73
N MET A 167 -9.53 13.53 -2.59
CA MET A 167 -8.40 13.12 -3.43
C MET A 167 -7.86 11.72 -3.06
N LYS A 168 -8.44 11.03 -2.05
CA LYS A 168 -8.01 9.71 -1.57
C LYS A 168 -6.59 9.72 -0.97
N SER A 169 -6.19 10.82 -0.35
CA SER A 169 -4.92 11.01 0.36
C SER A 169 -5.20 11.15 1.85
N ASP A 170 -4.72 10.23 2.66
CA ASP A 170 -4.91 10.29 4.10
C ASP A 170 -4.01 11.35 4.73
N VAL A 171 -4.54 12.06 5.72
CA VAL A 171 -3.86 13.16 6.39
C VAL A 171 -3.69 12.85 7.87
N HIS A 172 -2.48 13.04 8.38
CA HIS A 172 -2.14 12.81 9.78
C HIS A 172 -1.45 14.00 10.39
N GLN A 173 -1.97 14.51 11.54
CA GLN A 173 -1.30 15.54 12.29
C GLN A 173 -0.01 15.00 12.92
N LEU A 174 1.11 15.69 12.73
CA LEU A 174 2.39 15.29 13.31
C LEU A 174 2.53 15.79 14.74
N MET A 175 3.02 14.90 15.60
CA MET A 175 3.46 15.28 16.95
C MET A 175 4.88 15.85 16.90
N PRO A 176 5.29 16.64 17.91
CA PRO A 176 6.60 17.31 17.91
C PRO A 176 7.78 16.37 17.66
N GLU A 177 7.76 15.17 18.23
CA GLU A 177 8.82 14.18 18.09
C GLU A 177 9.01 13.72 16.63
N GLU A 178 7.92 13.56 15.89
CA GLU A 178 7.95 13.19 14.47
C GLU A 178 8.56 14.32 13.62
N VAL A 179 8.19 15.57 13.92
CA VAL A 179 8.79 16.74 13.26
C VAL A 179 10.27 16.85 13.55
N PHE A 180 10.70 16.60 14.80
CA PHE A 180 12.12 16.63 15.18
C PHE A 180 12.93 15.58 14.43
N ALA A 181 12.38 14.38 14.24
CA ALA A 181 13.03 13.33 13.45
C ALA A 181 13.25 13.77 11.98
N ILE A 182 12.24 14.41 11.38
CA ILE A 182 12.32 14.92 10.01
C ILE A 182 13.35 16.06 9.91
N LEU A 183 13.37 16.98 10.87
CA LEU A 183 14.37 18.05 10.92
C LEU A 183 15.79 17.51 11.11
N HIS A 184 15.95 16.49 11.95
CA HIS A 184 17.23 15.82 12.13
C HIS A 184 17.70 15.21 10.80
N GLU A 185 16.85 14.46 10.10
CA GLU A 185 17.18 13.88 8.80
C GLU A 185 17.54 14.95 7.75
N TYR A 186 16.86 16.09 7.75
CA TYR A 186 17.15 17.20 6.84
C TYR A 186 18.56 17.79 7.09
N TYR A 187 18.96 17.90 8.37
CA TYR A 187 20.28 18.45 8.74
C TYR A 187 21.41 17.41 8.73
N HIS A 188 21.07 16.10 8.72
CA HIS A 188 22.02 14.98 8.69
C HIS A 188 21.69 14.03 7.53
N PRO A 189 21.73 14.52 6.27
CA PRO A 189 21.17 13.80 5.12
C PRO A 189 21.88 12.48 4.79
N PHE A 190 23.11 12.27 5.26
CA PHE A 190 23.93 11.07 5.02
C PHE A 190 24.20 10.26 6.29
N ASP A 191 23.68 10.68 7.44
CA ASP A 191 23.81 9.91 8.67
C ASP A 191 22.73 8.82 8.72
N ASN A 192 23.14 7.58 8.99
CA ASN A 192 22.24 6.45 9.14
C ASN A 192 21.76 6.22 10.59
N ILE A 193 21.88 7.26 11.43
CA ILE A 193 21.54 7.18 12.86
C ILE A 193 20.04 7.49 13.03
N GLU A 194 19.33 6.56 13.64
CA GLU A 194 17.92 6.78 14.01
C GLU A 194 17.84 7.89 15.08
N PHE A 195 17.01 8.90 14.83
CA PHE A 195 16.77 9.98 15.77
C PHE A 195 16.00 9.48 16.99
N LEU A 196 16.62 9.54 18.16
CA LEU A 196 16.01 9.18 19.43
C LEU A 196 16.23 10.30 20.43
N LEU A 197 15.14 10.84 20.98
CA LEU A 197 15.21 11.76 22.10
C LEU A 197 15.34 10.95 23.41
N PRO A 198 16.38 11.24 24.25
CA PRO A 198 16.48 10.61 25.55
C PRO A 198 15.27 10.95 26.42
N SER A 199 14.66 9.97 27.08
CA SER A 199 13.51 10.16 27.97
C SER A 199 13.80 11.10 29.16
N ASP A 200 15.07 11.24 29.52
CA ASP A 200 15.58 12.09 30.59
C ASP A 200 16.25 13.39 30.11
N LEU A 201 16.03 13.77 28.85
CA LEU A 201 16.62 14.93 28.20
C LEU A 201 16.55 16.19 29.08
N TYR A 202 15.37 16.48 29.59
CA TYR A 202 15.16 17.69 30.42
C TYR A 202 15.73 17.58 31.83
N ALA A 203 15.76 16.39 32.39
CA ALA A 203 16.38 16.15 33.70
C ALA A 203 17.89 16.38 33.66
N ARG A 204 18.52 16.14 32.51
CA ARG A 204 19.95 16.41 32.25
C ARG A 204 20.23 17.85 31.80
N GLY A 205 19.21 18.73 31.68
CA GLY A 205 19.37 20.11 31.20
C GLY A 205 19.63 20.24 29.71
N GLY A 206 19.40 19.17 28.93
CA GLY A 206 19.55 19.17 27.47
C GLY A 206 18.44 19.97 26.79
N LYS A 207 18.73 20.48 25.59
CA LYS A 207 17.77 21.17 24.72
C LYS A 207 17.50 20.35 23.47
N ILE A 208 16.26 20.32 23.00
CA ILE A 208 15.87 19.59 21.78
C ILE A 208 16.76 19.97 20.59
N LYS A 209 17.05 21.25 20.43
CA LYS A 209 17.88 21.74 19.32
C LYS A 209 19.32 21.20 19.32
N ASP A 210 19.84 20.72 20.46
CA ASP A 210 21.16 20.11 20.54
C ASP A 210 21.21 18.74 19.84
N TYR A 211 20.05 18.08 19.73
CA TYR A 211 19.91 16.78 19.06
C TYR A 211 19.52 16.90 17.57
N ILE A 212 18.95 18.04 17.17
CA ILE A 212 18.51 18.29 15.80
C ILE A 212 19.62 18.98 15.00
N ALA A 213 20.36 19.90 15.62
CA ALA A 213 21.32 20.73 14.93
C ALA A 213 22.54 19.93 14.43
N PRO A 214 23.07 20.24 13.23
CA PRO A 214 24.32 19.67 12.78
C PRO A 214 25.50 20.22 13.59
N SER A 215 26.64 19.56 13.45
CA SER A 215 27.88 19.96 14.14
C SER A 215 28.34 21.40 13.80
N SER A 216 28.05 21.85 12.58
CA SER A 216 28.39 23.17 12.09
C SER A 216 27.58 23.63 10.90
N PHE A 217 27.46 24.95 10.71
CA PHE A 217 27.05 25.58 9.46
C PHE A 217 28.13 26.50 8.92
N ALA A 218 28.45 26.40 7.63
CA ALA A 218 29.28 27.36 6.95
C ALA A 218 28.59 27.88 5.68
N PHE A 219 27.98 29.08 5.79
CA PHE A 219 27.27 29.73 4.70
C PHE A 219 28.25 30.34 3.70
N LYS A 220 28.22 29.88 2.46
CA LYS A 220 29.03 30.38 1.34
C LYS A 220 28.13 31.11 0.33
N GLY A 221 28.71 31.65 -0.72
CA GLY A 221 27.99 32.46 -1.69
C GLY A 221 26.82 31.75 -2.38
N LYS A 222 26.96 30.46 -2.70
CA LYS A 222 25.96 29.66 -3.43
C LYS A 222 25.64 28.32 -2.78
N GLU A 223 26.24 28.01 -1.64
CA GLU A 223 26.12 26.73 -0.96
C GLU A 223 26.27 26.91 0.56
N VAL A 224 25.84 25.91 1.32
CA VAL A 224 26.01 25.78 2.77
C VAL A 224 26.72 24.47 3.03
N GLU A 225 27.76 24.49 3.86
CA GLU A 225 28.31 23.28 4.46
C GLU A 225 27.49 22.99 5.74
N VAL A 226 26.83 21.83 5.79
CA VAL A 226 25.97 21.39 6.90
C VAL A 226 26.63 20.15 7.50
N GLY A 227 27.35 20.31 8.61
CA GLY A 227 28.20 19.24 9.13
C GLY A 227 29.20 18.75 8.09
N THR A 228 29.05 17.53 7.60
CA THR A 228 29.92 16.94 6.54
C THR A 228 29.32 17.07 5.14
N ALA A 229 28.07 17.49 5.03
CA ALA A 229 27.35 17.58 3.76
C ALA A 229 27.44 18.96 3.11
N PHE A 230 27.34 18.98 1.80
CA PHE A 230 27.23 20.20 0.99
C PHE A 230 25.80 20.37 0.51
N THR A 231 25.14 21.48 0.90
CA THR A 231 23.74 21.76 0.57
C THR A 231 23.63 23.03 -0.27
N ARG A 232 22.75 23.03 -1.25
CA ARG A 232 22.47 24.17 -2.12
C ARG A 232 20.98 24.43 -2.20
N ILE A 233 20.59 25.68 -1.87
CA ILE A 233 19.21 26.13 -2.02
C ILE A 233 19.06 26.94 -3.30
N MET A 234 18.09 26.57 -4.11
CA MET A 234 17.70 27.22 -5.35
C MET A 234 16.22 27.58 -5.30
N TYR A 235 15.79 28.43 -6.20
CA TYR A 235 14.37 28.78 -6.35
C TYR A 235 13.96 28.84 -7.81
N VAL A 236 12.69 28.59 -8.08
CA VAL A 236 12.12 28.79 -9.41
C VAL A 236 11.93 30.27 -9.64
N HIS A 237 12.64 30.79 -10.64
CA HIS A 237 12.62 32.21 -10.98
C HIS A 237 11.50 32.56 -11.96
N ARG A 238 11.20 31.61 -12.86
CA ARG A 238 10.23 31.87 -13.94
C ARG A 238 9.63 30.56 -14.44
N TYR A 239 8.32 30.60 -14.66
CA TYR A 239 7.57 29.60 -15.43
C TYR A 239 7.28 30.19 -16.81
N ASP A 240 7.54 29.43 -17.87
CA ASP A 240 7.16 29.84 -19.23
C ASP A 240 5.70 29.39 -19.53
N ARG A 241 5.20 29.61 -20.77
CA ARG A 241 3.77 29.56 -21.08
C ARG A 241 3.08 28.20 -20.98
N GLU A 242 3.82 27.10 -21.04
CA GLU A 242 3.28 25.74 -21.04
C GLU A 242 3.98 24.91 -19.93
N LEU A 243 3.33 24.80 -18.79
CA LEU A 243 3.73 23.90 -17.70
C LEU A 243 2.74 22.74 -17.65
N ASP A 244 3.24 21.51 -17.56
CA ASP A 244 2.45 20.31 -17.32
C ASP A 244 2.54 19.85 -15.86
N ASP A 245 1.63 18.97 -15.45
CA ASP A 245 1.50 18.44 -14.09
C ASP A 245 2.58 17.40 -13.75
N THR A 246 3.44 17.03 -14.70
CA THR A 246 4.55 16.09 -14.48
C THR A 246 5.82 16.77 -13.94
N PHE A 247 5.91 18.10 -13.99
CA PHE A 247 7.10 18.85 -13.59
C PHE A 247 7.58 18.53 -12.17
N LEU A 248 6.69 18.60 -11.17
CA LEU A 248 7.09 18.31 -9.78
C LEU A 248 7.44 16.86 -9.57
N SER A 249 6.68 15.94 -10.16
CA SER A 249 6.95 14.50 -10.06
C SER A 249 8.31 14.16 -10.67
N GLU A 250 8.65 14.68 -11.84
CA GLU A 250 9.97 14.47 -12.45
C GLU A 250 11.13 15.05 -11.63
N LEU A 251 10.93 16.19 -10.94
CA LEU A 251 11.93 16.72 -10.02
C LEU A 251 12.17 15.82 -8.80
N LEU A 252 11.11 15.20 -8.29
CA LEU A 252 11.13 14.41 -7.06
C LEU A 252 11.47 12.93 -7.31
N ASP A 253 11.27 12.43 -8.54
CA ASP A 253 11.55 11.03 -8.88
C ASP A 253 13.04 10.81 -9.16
N ASN A 254 13.80 10.87 -8.08
CA ASN A 254 15.24 10.68 -8.05
C ASN A 254 15.65 9.92 -6.78
N ASN A 255 16.84 9.32 -6.83
CA ASN A 255 17.44 8.57 -5.72
C ASN A 255 18.39 9.42 -4.84
N PHE A 256 18.58 10.69 -5.13
CA PHE A 256 19.42 11.57 -4.35
C PHE A 256 18.62 12.44 -3.36
N LYS A 257 19.33 13.07 -2.44
CA LYS A 257 18.75 13.93 -1.40
C LYS A 257 18.28 15.25 -1.99
N ILE A 258 16.99 15.33 -2.25
CA ILE A 258 16.29 16.54 -2.71
C ILE A 258 15.13 16.85 -1.79
N THR A 259 14.93 18.12 -1.49
CA THR A 259 13.76 18.64 -0.80
C THR A 259 13.16 19.76 -1.64
N VAL A 260 11.86 19.66 -1.90
CA VAL A 260 11.09 20.70 -2.58
C VAL A 260 10.14 21.34 -1.57
N SER A 261 10.17 22.66 -1.50
CA SER A 261 9.32 23.45 -0.60
C SER A 261 8.53 24.46 -1.44
N LYS A 262 7.20 24.32 -1.46
CA LYS A 262 6.30 25.19 -2.20
C LYS A 262 5.46 26.02 -1.22
N HIS A 263 5.65 27.34 -1.22
CA HIS A 263 4.89 28.29 -0.43
C HIS A 263 3.78 28.90 -1.28
N ILE A 264 2.57 28.94 -0.74
CA ILE A 264 1.39 29.49 -1.38
C ILE A 264 0.71 30.46 -0.41
N LEU A 265 0.48 31.68 -0.87
CA LEU A 265 -0.31 32.67 -0.16
C LEU A 265 -1.43 33.16 -1.09
N ARG A 266 -2.69 32.94 -0.69
CA ARG A 266 -3.83 33.50 -1.41
C ARG A 266 -3.91 35.00 -1.20
N ILE A 267 -4.06 35.75 -2.28
CA ILE A 267 -4.21 37.19 -2.23
C ILE A 267 -5.71 37.55 -2.19
N ASP A 268 -6.07 38.49 -1.33
CA ASP A 268 -7.44 39.02 -1.32
C ASP A 268 -7.86 39.50 -2.71
N LYS A 269 -9.07 39.12 -3.11
CA LYS A 269 -9.57 39.39 -4.48
C LYS A 269 -9.60 40.89 -4.84
N GLY A 270 -9.93 41.74 -3.85
CA GLY A 270 -9.90 43.18 -4.02
C GLY A 270 -8.48 43.71 -4.26
N GLU A 271 -7.53 43.22 -3.43
CA GLU A 271 -6.12 43.56 -3.55
C GLU A 271 -5.52 43.04 -4.88
N ALA A 272 -5.88 41.83 -5.28
CA ALA A 272 -5.44 41.25 -6.56
C ALA A 272 -5.88 42.08 -7.76
N LEU A 273 -7.16 42.46 -7.80
CA LEU A 273 -7.70 43.31 -8.90
C LEU A 273 -7.07 44.70 -8.91
N GLU A 274 -6.76 45.26 -7.74
CA GLU A 274 -6.11 46.56 -7.65
C GLU A 274 -4.66 46.51 -8.16
N LYS A 275 -3.91 45.48 -7.80
CA LYS A 275 -2.55 45.23 -8.29
C LYS A 275 -2.52 45.09 -9.82
N VAL A 276 -3.46 44.34 -10.41
CA VAL A 276 -3.55 44.18 -11.88
C VAL A 276 -3.92 45.48 -12.55
N ARG A 277 -4.85 46.26 -11.99
CA ARG A 277 -5.21 47.61 -12.52
C ARG A 277 -4.02 48.56 -12.50
N GLN A 278 -3.24 48.57 -11.44
CA GLN A 278 -2.01 49.39 -11.35
C GLN A 278 -0.98 49.00 -12.41
N GLU A 279 -0.75 47.71 -12.64
CA GLU A 279 0.14 47.19 -13.69
C GLU A 279 -0.38 47.56 -15.09
N ILE A 280 -1.70 47.46 -15.35
CA ILE A 280 -2.32 47.91 -16.61
C ILE A 280 -2.05 49.40 -16.83
N PHE A 281 -2.29 50.24 -15.81
CA PHE A 281 -2.05 51.67 -15.88
C PHE A 281 -0.58 51.99 -16.16
N ASP A 282 0.36 51.31 -15.50
CA ASP A 282 1.79 51.47 -15.71
C ASP A 282 2.24 51.09 -17.13
N VAL A 283 1.70 49.98 -17.65
CA VAL A 283 2.00 49.55 -19.05
C VAL A 283 1.41 50.52 -20.07
N GLN A 284 0.17 50.98 -19.86
CA GLN A 284 -0.45 51.98 -20.71
C GLN A 284 0.34 53.28 -20.70
N GLY A 285 0.81 53.76 -19.53
CA GLY A 285 1.69 54.93 -19.42
C GLY A 285 3.02 54.75 -20.15
N LYS A 286 3.61 53.53 -20.10
CA LYS A 286 4.85 53.24 -20.88
C LYS A 286 4.58 53.22 -22.37
N ILE A 287 3.45 52.71 -22.83
CA ILE A 287 3.03 52.69 -24.24
C ILE A 287 2.85 54.13 -24.71
N GLN A 288 2.10 54.95 -23.96
CA GLN A 288 1.85 56.37 -24.31
C GLN A 288 3.16 57.15 -24.40
N LYS A 289 4.04 57.03 -23.41
CA LYS A 289 5.35 57.71 -23.43
C LYS A 289 6.20 57.26 -24.63
N ARG A 290 6.19 55.98 -24.97
CA ARG A 290 6.88 55.50 -26.17
C ARG A 290 6.27 56.01 -27.50
N MET A 291 4.94 56.10 -27.56
CA MET A 291 4.25 56.73 -28.71
C MET A 291 4.65 58.16 -28.87
N GLU A 292 4.63 58.98 -27.79
CA GLU A 292 5.05 60.37 -27.80
C GLU A 292 6.52 60.56 -28.23
N ASP A 293 7.43 59.72 -27.72
CA ASP A 293 8.86 59.73 -28.08
C ASP A 293 9.09 59.35 -29.56
N ASN A 294 8.35 58.37 -30.05
CA ASN A 294 8.40 57.93 -31.45
C ASN A 294 7.79 58.96 -32.40
N HIS A 295 6.70 59.62 -31.99
CA HIS A 295 6.06 60.70 -32.79
C HIS A 295 7.03 61.86 -32.94
N LYS A 296 7.79 62.23 -31.93
CA LYS A 296 8.86 63.23 -32.01
C LYS A 296 10.00 62.82 -32.95
N LYS A 297 10.17 61.55 -33.25
CA LYS A 297 11.17 60.97 -34.15
C LYS A 297 10.63 60.57 -35.53
N GLY A 298 9.37 60.88 -35.81
CA GLY A 298 8.73 60.64 -37.11
C GLY A 298 8.28 59.21 -37.37
N GLY A 299 8.10 58.39 -36.33
CA GLY A 299 7.66 57.01 -36.38
C GLY A 299 6.44 56.73 -35.50
N ASN A 300 5.63 55.71 -35.83
CA ASN A 300 4.44 55.29 -35.06
C ASN A 300 4.59 53.84 -34.51
N PHE A 301 5.80 53.44 -34.12
CA PHE A 301 6.06 52.07 -33.66
C PHE A 301 5.90 51.91 -32.16
N VAL A 302 4.99 51.03 -31.74
CA VAL A 302 4.89 50.55 -30.35
C VAL A 302 5.53 49.17 -30.27
N PRO A 303 6.44 48.93 -29.33
CA PRO A 303 7.03 47.62 -29.19
C PRO A 303 5.97 46.56 -28.90
N PHE A 304 5.90 45.54 -29.74
CA PHE A 304 4.95 44.40 -29.61
C PHE A 304 4.89 43.83 -28.23
N ARG A 305 6.03 43.76 -27.52
CA ARG A 305 6.10 43.26 -26.11
C ARG A 305 5.23 44.05 -25.15
N LEU A 306 5.02 45.36 -25.33
CA LEU A 306 4.20 46.16 -24.41
C LEU A 306 2.71 45.98 -24.71
N THR A 307 2.33 45.88 -25.98
CA THR A 307 0.94 45.61 -26.40
C THR A 307 0.52 44.18 -26.04
N ASP A 308 1.40 43.21 -26.19
CA ASP A 308 1.18 41.81 -25.78
C ASP A 308 1.00 41.72 -24.25
N LYS A 309 1.89 42.38 -23.48
CA LYS A 309 1.78 42.43 -22.01
C LYS A 309 0.47 43.11 -21.56
N LEU A 310 0.04 44.17 -22.23
CA LEU A 310 -1.22 44.83 -21.89
C LEU A 310 -2.41 43.89 -22.08
N LYS A 311 -2.43 43.19 -23.20
CA LYS A 311 -3.49 42.23 -23.50
C LYS A 311 -3.52 41.07 -22.47
N GLU A 312 -2.34 40.54 -22.11
CA GLU A 312 -2.22 39.50 -21.05
C GLU A 312 -2.78 40.01 -19.70
N LEU A 313 -2.54 41.25 -19.33
CA LEU A 313 -3.05 41.85 -18.09
C LEU A 313 -4.57 42.12 -18.15
N GLU A 314 -5.11 42.51 -19.30
CA GLU A 314 -6.55 42.68 -19.49
C GLU A 314 -7.28 41.33 -19.40
N ASP A 315 -6.76 40.28 -20.06
CA ASP A 315 -7.26 38.91 -19.95
C ASP A 315 -7.19 38.40 -18.49
N LEU A 316 -6.11 38.73 -17.79
CA LEU A 316 -5.93 38.41 -16.37
C LEU A 316 -7.00 39.10 -15.49
N GLN A 317 -7.29 40.39 -15.75
CA GLN A 317 -8.31 41.14 -15.04
C GLN A 317 -9.71 40.55 -15.27
N GLU A 318 -10.02 40.16 -16.50
CA GLU A 318 -11.30 39.54 -16.87
C GLU A 318 -11.46 38.19 -16.14
N ARG A 319 -10.46 37.35 -16.20
CA ARG A 319 -10.45 36.04 -15.50
C ARG A 319 -10.60 36.17 -13.99
N LEU A 320 -9.89 37.10 -13.35
CA LEU A 320 -10.01 37.39 -11.91
C LEU A 320 -11.38 37.93 -11.52
N SER A 321 -12.08 38.62 -12.42
CA SER A 321 -13.44 39.11 -12.17
C SER A 321 -14.46 37.96 -12.09
N GLY A 322 -14.16 36.78 -12.62
CA GLY A 322 -14.97 35.57 -12.52
C GLY A 322 -15.07 35.03 -11.08
N SER A 323 -15.99 34.10 -10.81
CA SER A 323 -16.31 33.64 -9.45
C SER A 323 -15.37 32.59 -8.89
N ASN A 324 -14.64 31.83 -9.72
CA ASN A 324 -13.90 30.63 -9.30
C ASN A 324 -12.38 30.71 -9.49
N ILE A 325 -11.83 31.86 -9.83
CA ILE A 325 -10.39 32.05 -10.06
C ILE A 325 -9.85 33.04 -9.05
N GLU A 326 -8.82 32.63 -8.35
CA GLU A 326 -8.12 33.41 -7.34
C GLU A 326 -6.67 33.65 -7.76
N LEU A 327 -6.01 34.65 -7.15
CA LEU A 327 -4.60 34.94 -7.37
C LEU A 327 -3.77 34.46 -6.16
N PHE A 328 -2.68 33.78 -6.46
CA PHE A 328 -1.76 33.26 -5.46
C PHE A 328 -0.36 33.83 -5.67
N GLU A 329 0.30 34.15 -4.57
CA GLU A 329 1.73 34.35 -4.52
C GLU A 329 2.39 33.00 -4.24
N VAL A 330 3.13 32.45 -5.23
CA VAL A 330 3.74 31.13 -5.18
C VAL A 330 5.25 31.23 -5.21
N SER A 331 5.94 30.57 -4.29
CA SER A 331 7.39 30.42 -4.29
C SER A 331 7.76 28.94 -4.22
N LEU A 332 8.60 28.46 -5.13
CA LEU A 332 9.09 27.09 -5.15
C LEU A 332 10.59 27.07 -4.91
N PHE A 333 11.01 26.41 -3.83
CA PHE A 333 12.41 26.23 -3.45
C PHE A 333 12.83 24.77 -3.61
N ILE A 334 14.09 24.57 -3.96
CA ILE A 334 14.71 23.26 -4.14
C ILE A 334 16.00 23.25 -3.33
N SER A 335 16.11 22.32 -2.39
CA SER A 335 17.31 22.05 -1.61
C SER A 335 17.92 20.75 -2.10
N LEU A 336 19.21 20.78 -2.47
CA LEU A 336 19.99 19.61 -2.86
C LEU A 336 21.10 19.41 -1.83
N SER A 337 21.33 18.16 -1.40
CA SER A 337 22.44 17.80 -0.55
C SER A 337 23.29 16.70 -1.18
N ALA A 338 24.62 16.79 -1.05
CA ALA A 338 25.62 15.86 -1.56
C ALA A 338 26.76 15.69 -0.57
N GLU A 339 27.51 14.59 -0.66
CA GLU A 339 28.68 14.34 0.16
C GLU A 339 29.90 15.17 -0.31
N THR A 340 29.96 15.48 -1.60
CA THR A 340 31.05 16.26 -2.20
C THR A 340 30.50 17.44 -3.01
N LYS A 341 31.40 18.45 -3.22
CA LYS A 341 31.02 19.61 -4.05
C LYS A 341 30.85 19.27 -5.51
N ASP A 342 31.65 18.37 -6.03
CA ASP A 342 31.60 17.96 -7.44
C ASP A 342 30.27 17.26 -7.71
N GLU A 343 29.85 16.36 -6.82
CA GLU A 343 28.54 15.73 -6.87
C GLU A 343 27.40 16.77 -6.80
N LEU A 344 27.51 17.77 -5.89
CA LEU A 344 26.51 18.83 -5.78
C LEU A 344 26.39 19.63 -7.08
N GLU A 345 27.47 19.88 -7.80
CA GLU A 345 27.45 20.56 -9.10
C GLU A 345 26.78 19.68 -10.17
N GLU A 346 27.06 18.37 -10.20
CA GLU A 346 26.44 17.43 -11.13
C GLU A 346 24.93 17.34 -10.89
N LEU A 347 24.48 17.18 -9.63
CA LEU A 347 23.07 17.15 -9.25
C LEU A 347 22.38 18.47 -9.60
N THR A 348 23.03 19.60 -9.36
CA THR A 348 22.51 20.93 -9.74
C THR A 348 22.29 21.05 -11.25
N LYS A 349 23.26 20.60 -12.05
CA LYS A 349 23.15 20.58 -13.51
C LYS A 349 22.01 19.66 -13.98
N HIS A 350 21.89 18.50 -13.35
CA HIS A 350 20.83 17.53 -13.64
C HIS A 350 19.43 18.14 -13.41
N ILE A 351 19.19 18.75 -12.25
CA ILE A 351 17.91 19.40 -11.90
C ILE A 351 17.61 20.57 -12.84
N LYS A 352 18.59 21.41 -13.16
CA LYS A 352 18.40 22.51 -14.13
C LYS A 352 18.07 22.00 -15.53
N THR A 353 18.67 20.89 -15.95
CA THR A 353 18.35 20.29 -17.25
C THR A 353 16.92 19.73 -17.27
N LYS A 354 16.49 19.06 -16.20
CA LYS A 354 15.09 18.61 -16.07
C LYS A 354 14.12 19.79 -16.10
N ALA A 355 14.36 20.83 -15.30
CA ALA A 355 13.50 22.01 -15.28
C ALA A 355 13.42 22.71 -16.66
N SER A 356 14.55 22.77 -17.38
CA SER A 356 14.58 23.37 -18.73
C SER A 356 13.72 22.62 -19.76
N LYS A 357 13.53 21.30 -19.61
CA LYS A 357 12.59 20.54 -20.45
C LYS A 357 11.15 21.02 -20.31
N HIS A 358 10.78 21.41 -19.09
CA HIS A 358 9.46 21.95 -18.76
C HIS A 358 9.44 23.49 -18.88
N GLN A 359 10.42 24.10 -19.55
CA GLN A 359 10.53 25.54 -19.73
C GLN A 359 10.54 26.35 -18.41
N VAL A 360 11.06 25.74 -17.33
CA VAL A 360 11.17 26.36 -16.00
C VAL A 360 12.61 26.80 -15.75
N THR A 361 12.78 28.07 -15.35
CA THR A 361 14.10 28.64 -15.01
C THR A 361 14.35 28.59 -13.52
N ILE A 362 15.43 27.91 -13.09
CA ILE A 362 15.87 27.79 -11.69
C ILE A 362 17.14 28.62 -11.48
N ASN A 363 17.11 29.48 -10.46
CA ASN A 363 18.24 30.32 -10.06
C ASN A 363 18.78 29.96 -8.68
N TYR A 364 20.05 30.32 -8.43
CA TYR A 364 20.68 30.19 -7.13
C TYR A 364 20.30 31.34 -6.18
N LEU A 365 20.17 31.06 -4.90
CA LEU A 365 20.16 32.08 -3.85
C LEU A 365 21.60 32.51 -3.56
N THR A 366 22.02 33.64 -4.11
CA THR A 366 23.38 34.15 -3.92
C THR A 366 23.47 34.99 -2.64
N ARG A 367 24.34 34.58 -1.69
CA ARG A 367 24.53 35.21 -0.37
C ARG A 367 23.28 35.29 0.51
N GLN A 368 22.31 34.43 0.26
CA GLN A 368 21.03 34.28 1.02
C GLN A 368 20.70 32.82 1.30
N GLN A 369 21.70 31.97 1.34
CA GLN A 369 21.53 30.55 1.57
C GLN A 369 20.99 30.23 2.98
N ASP A 370 21.34 31.07 3.98
CA ASP A 370 20.81 31.04 5.35
C ASP A 370 19.28 31.21 5.39
N LYS A 371 18.80 32.28 4.72
CA LYS A 371 17.36 32.54 4.60
C LYS A 371 16.66 31.44 3.79
N GLY A 372 17.31 31.00 2.71
CA GLY A 372 16.79 29.90 1.86
C GLY A 372 16.63 28.62 2.64
N MET A 373 17.62 28.23 3.45
CA MET A 373 17.55 27.04 4.29
C MET A 373 16.37 27.10 5.27
N ASN A 374 16.19 28.22 5.98
CA ASN A 374 15.06 28.39 6.90
C ASN A 374 13.71 28.46 6.20
N THR A 375 13.67 28.94 4.94
CA THR A 375 12.46 28.95 4.11
C THR A 375 12.05 27.54 3.66
N VAL A 376 13.01 26.66 3.36
CA VAL A 376 12.73 25.28 2.93
C VAL A 376 12.10 24.47 4.05
N LEU A 377 12.47 24.68 5.31
CA LEU A 377 11.95 23.94 6.47
C LEU A 377 10.41 24.02 6.58
N PRO A 378 9.73 22.97 7.10
CA PRO A 378 8.27 22.86 7.10
C PRO A 378 7.60 23.74 8.19
N PHE A 379 7.90 25.04 8.19
CA PHE A 379 7.34 25.99 9.16
C PHE A 379 6.40 27.04 8.53
N GLY A 380 6.13 26.95 7.24
CA GLY A 380 5.20 27.84 6.57
C GLY A 380 5.68 29.30 6.46
N VAL A 381 6.98 29.59 6.60
CA VAL A 381 7.52 30.95 6.60
C VAL A 381 8.50 31.15 5.45
N ASN A 382 8.19 32.08 4.53
CA ASN A 382 9.12 32.53 3.49
C ASN A 382 9.95 33.72 4.00
N HIS A 383 11.22 33.48 4.36
CA HIS A 383 12.16 34.50 4.85
C HIS A 383 12.74 35.38 3.74
N LEU A 384 12.49 35.06 2.47
CA LEU A 384 12.98 35.82 1.31
C LEU A 384 11.92 36.79 0.75
N GLY A 385 10.64 36.63 1.19
CA GLY A 385 9.51 37.45 0.80
C GLY A 385 9.17 37.33 -0.69
N SER A 386 8.43 38.33 -1.21
CA SER A 386 7.89 38.31 -2.57
C SER A 386 8.95 38.48 -3.68
N ALA A 387 10.18 38.77 -3.37
CA ALA A 387 11.27 38.94 -4.38
C ALA A 387 11.59 37.66 -5.15
N VAL A 388 11.22 36.50 -4.60
CA VAL A 388 11.43 35.16 -5.19
C VAL A 388 10.11 34.46 -5.50
N SER A 389 9.00 35.19 -5.47
CA SER A 389 7.67 34.69 -5.70
C SER A 389 7.19 34.99 -7.12
N THR A 390 6.27 34.19 -7.62
CA THR A 390 5.55 34.41 -8.89
C THR A 390 4.06 34.43 -8.59
N TYR A 391 3.32 35.32 -9.24
CA TYR A 391 1.88 35.37 -9.14
C TYR A 391 1.24 34.41 -10.14
N LEU A 392 0.46 33.46 -9.65
CA LEU A 392 -0.21 32.43 -10.45
C LEU A 392 -1.72 32.45 -10.18
N LEU A 393 -2.52 32.20 -11.21
CA LEU A 393 -3.95 31.93 -11.05
C LEU A 393 -4.18 30.51 -10.55
N THR A 394 -5.41 30.23 -10.10
CA THR A 394 -5.81 28.92 -9.55
C THR A 394 -5.36 27.75 -10.43
N ASP A 395 -5.62 27.81 -11.73
CA ASP A 395 -5.25 26.74 -12.66
C ASP A 395 -3.73 26.55 -12.78
N ALA A 396 -2.98 27.64 -12.93
CA ALA A 396 -1.52 27.59 -13.01
C ALA A 396 -0.86 27.14 -11.67
N ALA A 397 -1.42 27.55 -10.54
CA ALA A 397 -0.93 27.11 -9.23
C ALA A 397 -1.23 25.62 -9.00
N ALA A 398 -2.38 25.13 -9.47
CA ALA A 398 -2.80 23.74 -9.31
C ALA A 398 -2.03 22.76 -10.21
N ILE A 399 -1.46 23.20 -11.34
CA ILE A 399 -0.56 22.35 -12.15
C ILE A 399 0.67 21.87 -11.34
N LEU A 400 1.09 22.67 -10.34
CA LEU A 400 2.13 22.26 -9.41
C LEU A 400 1.59 21.27 -8.34
N ILE A 401 0.81 20.29 -8.77
CA ILE A 401 0.22 19.26 -7.89
C ILE A 401 1.34 18.43 -7.23
N PRO A 402 1.25 18.16 -5.90
CA PRO A 402 2.38 17.57 -5.17
C PRO A 402 2.48 16.05 -5.30
N PHE A 403 1.56 15.39 -6.01
CA PHE A 403 1.50 13.95 -6.11
C PHE A 403 2.43 13.39 -7.19
N SER A 404 3.01 12.20 -6.90
CA SER A 404 3.90 11.49 -7.81
C SER A 404 3.67 9.97 -7.75
N TYR A 405 4.50 9.22 -7.02
CA TYR A 405 4.38 7.78 -6.83
C TYR A 405 4.51 7.40 -5.36
N ARG A 406 3.71 6.43 -4.91
CA ARG A 406 3.78 5.89 -3.54
C ARG A 406 4.96 4.93 -3.37
N THR A 407 5.50 4.90 -2.16
CA THR A 407 6.38 3.83 -1.67
C THR A 407 5.56 2.90 -0.79
N TYR A 408 5.69 1.60 -1.01
CA TYR A 408 4.89 0.57 -0.32
C TYR A 408 5.80 -0.17 0.65
N PHE A 409 5.77 0.22 1.91
CA PHE A 409 6.59 -0.37 2.95
C PHE A 409 5.79 -0.59 4.24
N SER A 410 5.73 -1.84 4.71
CA SER A 410 5.21 -2.24 6.00
C SER A 410 6.29 -3.01 6.79
N ASP A 411 6.50 -2.69 8.05
CA ASP A 411 7.47 -3.37 8.91
C ASP A 411 7.10 -4.85 9.16
N SER A 412 5.80 -5.17 9.12
CA SER A 412 5.25 -6.53 9.32
C SER A 412 5.03 -7.30 8.03
N GLY A 413 5.08 -6.65 6.87
CA GLY A 413 4.72 -7.22 5.58
C GLY A 413 5.69 -8.25 5.00
N ILE A 414 5.28 -8.89 3.90
CA ILE A 414 6.12 -9.75 3.07
C ILE A 414 6.54 -9.03 1.79
N PHE A 415 7.63 -9.49 1.20
CA PHE A 415 8.20 -8.92 -0.03
C PHE A 415 7.42 -9.41 -1.26
N TYR A 416 6.78 -8.51 -1.97
CA TYR A 416 6.02 -8.80 -3.20
C TYR A 416 6.76 -8.47 -4.50
N GLY A 417 8.01 -8.02 -4.41
CA GLY A 417 8.84 -7.69 -5.59
C GLY A 417 9.25 -6.22 -5.61
N ILE A 418 9.73 -5.78 -6.77
CA ILE A 418 10.18 -4.42 -7.03
C ILE A 418 9.10 -3.68 -7.83
N ASN A 419 8.77 -2.46 -7.43
CA ASN A 419 7.85 -1.60 -8.18
C ASN A 419 8.48 -1.25 -9.54
N LYS A 420 7.77 -1.53 -10.64
CA LYS A 420 8.27 -1.30 -12.01
C LYS A 420 8.42 0.17 -12.38
N VAL A 421 7.81 1.06 -11.63
CA VAL A 421 7.88 2.50 -11.89
C VAL A 421 8.96 3.17 -11.04
N THR A 422 8.96 2.89 -9.75
CA THR A 422 9.86 3.54 -8.78
C THR A 422 11.14 2.75 -8.50
N ASN A 423 11.22 1.51 -8.95
CA ASN A 423 12.25 0.52 -8.59
C ASN A 423 12.41 0.25 -7.07
N SER A 424 11.50 0.74 -6.24
CA SER A 424 11.50 0.48 -4.80
C SER A 424 10.94 -0.89 -4.46
N ALA A 425 11.35 -1.47 -3.32
CA ALA A 425 10.77 -2.71 -2.81
C ALA A 425 9.29 -2.51 -2.45
N ILE A 426 8.47 -3.49 -2.76
CA ILE A 426 7.07 -3.57 -2.38
C ILE A 426 6.97 -4.53 -1.20
N ILE A 427 6.70 -3.99 -0.01
CA ILE A 427 6.51 -4.76 1.23
C ILE A 427 5.12 -4.45 1.76
N LEU A 428 4.22 -5.44 1.70
CA LEU A 428 2.82 -5.29 2.07
C LEU A 428 2.44 -6.31 3.15
N ASP A 429 1.67 -5.87 4.11
CA ASP A 429 0.97 -6.75 5.05
C ASP A 429 -0.52 -6.78 4.71
N ARG A 430 -0.92 -7.78 3.94
CA ARG A 430 -2.33 -7.94 3.56
C ARG A 430 -3.25 -8.22 4.73
N THR A 431 -2.71 -8.54 5.90
CA THR A 431 -3.52 -8.78 7.11
C THR A 431 -3.96 -7.49 7.80
N GLU A 432 -3.38 -6.36 7.45
CA GLU A 432 -3.79 -5.02 7.87
C GLU A 432 -5.01 -4.52 7.10
N GLU A 433 -5.27 -5.06 5.90
CA GLU A 433 -6.43 -4.69 5.09
C GLU A 433 -7.76 -5.15 5.72
N MET A 434 -8.87 -4.49 5.36
CA MET A 434 -10.19 -4.84 5.90
C MET A 434 -10.61 -6.28 5.57
N ASN A 435 -10.15 -6.82 4.43
CA ASN A 435 -10.29 -8.23 4.06
C ASN A 435 -8.98 -8.79 3.52
N SER A 436 -8.27 -9.57 4.35
CA SER A 436 -6.98 -10.18 4.02
C SER A 436 -7.02 -11.26 2.92
N ASN A 437 -8.23 -11.73 2.53
CA ASN A 437 -8.38 -12.72 1.48
C ASN A 437 -7.97 -12.17 0.11
N GLY A 438 -7.53 -13.05 -0.78
CA GLY A 438 -6.99 -12.64 -2.06
C GLY A 438 -7.25 -13.58 -3.22
N PHE A 439 -6.85 -13.10 -4.42
CA PHE A 439 -6.87 -13.86 -5.67
C PHE A 439 -5.58 -13.65 -6.46
N VAL A 440 -5.12 -14.71 -7.14
CA VAL A 440 -4.04 -14.64 -8.13
C VAL A 440 -4.61 -15.04 -9.48
N LEU A 441 -4.60 -14.10 -10.43
CA LEU A 441 -5.20 -14.24 -11.75
C LEU A 441 -4.12 -14.23 -12.82
N GLY A 442 -4.04 -15.31 -13.64
CA GLY A 442 -3.07 -15.37 -14.72
C GLY A 442 -3.22 -16.63 -15.57
N PRO A 443 -3.15 -16.50 -16.90
CA PRO A 443 -3.24 -17.65 -17.82
C PRO A 443 -2.08 -18.62 -17.61
N SER A 444 -2.20 -19.83 -18.14
CA SER A 444 -1.10 -20.80 -18.14
C SER A 444 0.17 -20.19 -18.77
N GLY A 445 1.31 -20.36 -18.11
CA GLY A 445 2.60 -19.85 -18.56
C GLY A 445 2.89 -18.38 -18.19
N SER A 446 1.99 -17.65 -17.50
CA SER A 446 2.22 -16.27 -17.02
C SER A 446 3.18 -16.17 -15.83
N GLY A 447 3.55 -17.29 -15.20
CA GLY A 447 4.35 -17.32 -13.97
C GLY A 447 3.53 -17.45 -12.68
N LYS A 448 2.24 -17.79 -12.77
CA LYS A 448 1.29 -17.93 -11.66
C LYS A 448 1.81 -18.84 -10.55
N SER A 449 2.13 -20.11 -10.87
CA SER A 449 2.60 -21.10 -9.90
C SER A 449 3.92 -20.68 -9.25
N VAL A 450 4.82 -20.05 -9.99
CA VAL A 450 6.09 -19.51 -9.44
C VAL A 450 5.82 -18.38 -8.47
N PHE A 451 4.93 -17.44 -8.80
CA PHE A 451 4.55 -16.33 -7.91
C PHE A 451 3.96 -16.84 -6.60
N VAL A 452 3.01 -17.78 -6.68
CA VAL A 452 2.35 -18.35 -5.49
C VAL A 452 3.33 -19.13 -4.63
N LYS A 453 4.19 -19.94 -5.22
CA LYS A 453 5.22 -20.69 -4.47
C LYS A 453 6.23 -19.77 -3.81
N LEU A 454 6.60 -18.65 -4.43
CA LEU A 454 7.39 -17.59 -3.79
C LEU A 454 6.65 -16.93 -2.63
N GLU A 455 5.35 -16.62 -2.78
CA GLU A 455 4.55 -16.05 -1.68
C GLU A 455 4.47 -17.04 -0.50
N ILE A 456 4.29 -18.33 -0.76
CA ILE A 456 4.31 -19.37 0.27
C ILE A 456 5.67 -19.42 0.97
N ALA A 457 6.78 -19.37 0.22
CA ALA A 457 8.12 -19.31 0.80
C ALA A 457 8.32 -18.06 1.66
N ASP A 458 7.90 -16.88 1.17
CA ASP A 458 7.98 -15.62 1.91
C ASP A 458 7.20 -15.72 3.25
N VAL A 459 6.00 -16.32 3.24
CA VAL A 459 5.18 -16.55 4.45
C VAL A 459 5.90 -17.50 5.41
N LEU A 460 6.46 -18.63 4.94
CA LEU A 460 7.18 -19.59 5.76
C LEU A 460 8.42 -18.99 6.43
N PHE A 461 9.13 -18.12 5.73
CA PHE A 461 10.30 -17.42 6.25
C PHE A 461 9.94 -16.28 7.20
N LYS A 462 8.90 -15.51 6.89
CA LYS A 462 8.50 -14.33 7.67
C LYS A 462 7.71 -14.68 8.92
N TYR A 463 6.81 -15.67 8.83
CA TYR A 463 5.88 -16.08 9.89
C TYR A 463 6.07 -17.55 10.29
N PRO A 464 7.17 -17.88 10.98
CA PRO A 464 7.57 -19.26 11.25
C PRO A 464 6.59 -20.05 12.14
N ASN A 465 5.64 -19.37 12.77
CA ASN A 465 4.62 -19.98 13.63
C ASN A 465 3.29 -20.21 12.92
N ASP A 466 3.07 -19.58 11.77
CA ASP A 466 1.83 -19.72 10.99
C ASP A 466 1.75 -21.11 10.35
N GLU A 467 0.53 -21.54 10.06
CA GLU A 467 0.24 -22.80 9.38
C GLU A 467 -0.18 -22.53 7.93
N ILE A 468 0.31 -23.37 7.02
CA ILE A 468 0.05 -23.27 5.59
C ILE A 468 -0.70 -24.49 5.09
N ILE A 469 -1.79 -24.26 4.38
CA ILE A 469 -2.59 -25.29 3.73
C ILE A 469 -2.75 -24.95 2.25
N VAL A 470 -2.47 -25.91 1.38
CA VAL A 470 -2.66 -25.79 -0.08
C VAL A 470 -3.60 -26.88 -0.57
N ILE A 471 -4.60 -26.51 -1.36
CA ILE A 471 -5.41 -27.48 -2.13
C ILE A 471 -4.84 -27.49 -3.55
N ASP A 472 -4.32 -28.66 -3.97
CA ASP A 472 -3.50 -28.86 -5.16
C ASP A 472 -4.15 -29.89 -6.12
N PRO A 473 -4.91 -29.43 -7.12
CA PRO A 473 -5.54 -30.30 -8.10
C PRO A 473 -4.58 -30.77 -9.20
N ASP A 474 -3.45 -30.10 -9.42
CA ASP A 474 -2.52 -30.36 -10.52
C ASP A 474 -1.19 -31.01 -10.06
N ASN A 475 -1.07 -31.33 -8.77
CA ASN A 475 0.13 -31.92 -8.15
C ASN A 475 1.41 -31.11 -8.42
N GLU A 476 1.31 -29.77 -8.27
CA GLU A 476 2.43 -28.86 -8.53
C GLU A 476 3.26 -28.52 -7.29
N TYR A 477 2.72 -28.69 -6.05
CA TYR A 477 3.33 -28.21 -4.82
C TYR A 477 4.17 -29.27 -4.09
N GLY A 478 4.18 -30.52 -4.57
CA GLY A 478 4.89 -31.64 -3.93
C GLY A 478 6.39 -31.37 -3.71
N ALA A 479 7.05 -30.66 -4.63
CA ALA A 479 8.48 -30.34 -4.50
C ALA A 479 8.79 -29.40 -3.32
N LEU A 480 7.86 -28.49 -2.95
CA LEU A 480 8.04 -27.56 -1.82
C LEU A 480 8.15 -28.28 -0.47
N ILE A 481 7.39 -29.35 -0.30
CA ILE A 481 7.24 -30.04 0.99
C ILE A 481 8.21 -31.17 1.25
N GLN A 482 9.15 -31.43 0.34
CA GLN A 482 10.21 -32.40 0.60
C GLN A 482 10.99 -32.03 1.88
N LYS A 483 11.47 -33.04 2.60
CA LYS A 483 12.16 -32.83 3.88
C LYS A 483 13.39 -31.93 3.77
N GLU A 484 14.07 -31.97 2.64
CA GLU A 484 15.21 -31.12 2.32
C GLU A 484 14.84 -29.68 2.02
N ASN A 485 13.54 -29.40 1.81
CA ASN A 485 13.00 -28.07 1.51
C ASN A 485 12.23 -27.53 2.73
N PHE A 486 10.89 -27.42 2.65
CA PHE A 486 10.09 -26.79 3.72
C PHE A 486 9.47 -27.79 4.72
N ASP A 487 9.81 -29.06 4.68
CA ASP A 487 9.41 -30.12 5.62
C ASP A 487 7.89 -30.14 5.92
N GLY A 488 7.09 -30.27 4.85
CA GLY A 488 5.64 -30.39 4.94
C GLY A 488 5.13 -31.83 4.83
N GLU A 489 3.81 -31.98 4.66
CA GLU A 489 3.14 -33.26 4.44
C GLU A 489 2.18 -33.18 3.23
N VAL A 490 2.27 -34.15 2.30
CA VAL A 490 1.30 -34.34 1.21
C VAL A 490 0.22 -35.30 1.65
N LEU A 491 -1.00 -34.83 1.67
CA LEU A 491 -2.20 -35.60 1.94
C LEU A 491 -2.87 -35.96 0.61
N LYS A 492 -2.46 -37.12 0.06
CA LYS A 492 -2.97 -37.57 -1.23
C LYS A 492 -4.37 -38.19 -1.06
N LEU A 493 -5.33 -37.65 -1.79
CA LEU A 493 -6.71 -38.11 -1.82
C LEU A 493 -7.01 -38.77 -3.19
N SER A 494 -7.31 -40.04 -3.15
CA SER A 494 -7.69 -40.83 -4.33
C SER A 494 -8.61 -41.95 -3.89
N PRO A 495 -9.31 -42.66 -4.81
CA PRO A 495 -10.22 -43.74 -4.45
C PRO A 495 -9.60 -44.80 -3.54
N ASN A 496 -8.34 -45.14 -3.75
CA ASN A 496 -7.60 -46.16 -2.99
C ASN A 496 -6.45 -45.57 -2.14
N SER A 497 -6.55 -44.29 -1.73
CA SER A 497 -5.52 -43.66 -0.92
C SER A 497 -5.37 -44.37 0.43
N PRO A 498 -4.13 -44.50 0.93
CA PRO A 498 -3.87 -44.89 2.32
C PRO A 498 -4.31 -43.82 3.31
N THR A 499 -4.47 -42.57 2.85
CA THR A 499 -4.91 -41.43 3.63
C THR A 499 -6.42 -41.52 3.90
N LYS A 500 -6.81 -41.46 5.18
CA LYS A 500 -8.22 -41.56 5.58
C LYS A 500 -8.61 -40.33 6.38
N PHE A 501 -9.82 -39.81 6.09
CA PHE A 501 -10.42 -38.69 6.81
C PHE A 501 -11.78 -39.11 7.37
N ASN A 502 -11.94 -39.02 8.69
CA ASN A 502 -13.24 -39.24 9.30
C ASN A 502 -14.10 -37.96 9.25
N ILE A 503 -15.18 -37.99 8.51
CA ILE A 503 -16.10 -36.85 8.42
C ILE A 503 -16.79 -36.53 9.76
N PHE A 504 -16.72 -37.43 10.74
CA PHE A 504 -17.28 -37.31 12.09
C PHE A 504 -16.29 -36.72 13.12
N ASP A 505 -15.06 -36.37 12.73
CA ASP A 505 -14.16 -35.72 13.66
C ASP A 505 -14.74 -34.38 14.12
N ILE A 506 -14.75 -34.13 15.43
CA ILE A 506 -15.46 -33.03 16.07
C ILE A 506 -14.72 -32.56 17.35
N ASP A 507 -14.77 -31.25 17.60
CA ASP A 507 -14.46 -30.64 18.90
C ASP A 507 -15.78 -30.29 19.61
N LEU A 508 -16.16 -31.05 20.64
CA LEU A 508 -17.41 -30.86 21.41
C LEU A 508 -17.47 -29.48 22.11
N SER A 509 -16.33 -28.80 22.30
CA SER A 509 -16.28 -27.45 22.88
C SER A 509 -16.68 -26.37 21.90
N TYR A 510 -16.83 -26.68 20.62
CA TYR A 510 -17.18 -25.73 19.59
C TYR A 510 -18.69 -25.51 19.55
N SER A 511 -19.09 -24.23 19.54
CA SER A 511 -20.48 -23.81 19.31
C SER A 511 -20.51 -22.60 18.40
N GLU A 512 -21.51 -22.54 17.51
CA GLU A 512 -21.70 -21.42 16.59
C GLU A 512 -23.18 -21.07 16.51
N GLU A 513 -23.51 -19.78 16.55
CA GLU A 513 -24.90 -19.27 16.41
C GLU A 513 -25.93 -19.93 17.40
N GLY A 514 -25.46 -20.32 18.58
CA GLY A 514 -26.29 -20.97 19.59
C GLY A 514 -26.58 -22.46 19.35
N LYS A 515 -25.96 -23.06 18.33
CA LYS A 515 -26.03 -24.50 18.04
C LYS A 515 -24.87 -25.24 18.72
N ASP A 516 -25.14 -26.44 19.22
CA ASP A 516 -24.14 -27.35 19.73
C ASP A 516 -23.29 -27.97 18.60
N ALA A 517 -22.09 -28.46 18.92
CA ALA A 517 -21.16 -29.04 17.97
C ALA A 517 -21.77 -30.20 17.14
N ILE A 518 -22.62 -31.02 17.75
CA ILE A 518 -23.22 -32.17 17.07
C ILE A 518 -24.29 -31.70 16.07
N SER A 519 -25.07 -30.66 16.42
CA SER A 519 -26.04 -30.10 15.48
C SER A 519 -25.37 -29.48 14.25
N ILE A 520 -24.24 -28.79 14.44
CA ILE A 520 -23.42 -28.24 13.33
C ILE A 520 -22.88 -29.39 12.46
N LYS A 521 -22.35 -30.42 13.09
CA LYS A 521 -21.81 -31.61 12.39
C LYS A 521 -22.92 -32.39 11.64
N SER A 522 -24.12 -32.51 12.21
CA SER A 522 -25.28 -33.11 11.54
C SER A 522 -25.66 -32.34 10.26
N GLU A 523 -25.69 -31.00 10.31
CA GLU A 523 -25.90 -30.16 9.13
C GLU A 523 -24.80 -30.37 8.06
N PHE A 524 -23.55 -30.49 8.47
CA PHE A 524 -22.43 -30.77 7.55
C PHE A 524 -22.59 -32.14 6.89
N ILE A 525 -22.94 -33.21 7.66
CA ILE A 525 -23.14 -34.55 7.14
C ILE A 525 -24.32 -34.57 6.17
N MET A 526 -25.43 -33.86 6.46
CA MET A 526 -26.54 -33.70 5.51
C MET A 526 -26.06 -33.08 4.20
N THR A 527 -25.20 -32.06 4.25
CA THR A 527 -24.66 -31.41 3.05
C THR A 527 -23.81 -32.39 2.23
N VAL A 528 -22.97 -33.19 2.88
CA VAL A 528 -22.15 -34.25 2.24
C VAL A 528 -23.04 -35.27 1.54
N ILE A 529 -24.11 -35.73 2.22
CA ILE A 529 -25.09 -36.71 1.63
C ILE A 529 -25.86 -36.06 0.46
N GLU A 530 -26.28 -34.80 0.56
CA GLU A 530 -26.92 -34.07 -0.55
C GLU A 530 -25.99 -34.03 -1.76
N THR A 531 -24.70 -33.77 -1.56
CA THR A 531 -23.70 -33.76 -2.66
C THR A 531 -23.50 -35.15 -3.25
N ALA A 532 -23.39 -36.17 -2.42
CA ALA A 532 -23.30 -37.57 -2.88
C ALA A 532 -24.53 -38.04 -3.64
N LYS A 533 -25.75 -37.59 -3.22
CA LYS A 533 -27.04 -37.86 -3.82
C LYS A 533 -27.26 -37.12 -5.15
N GLY A 534 -26.65 -35.92 -5.32
CA GLY A 534 -26.80 -35.06 -6.51
C GLY A 534 -28.07 -34.17 -6.50
N TYR A 535 -28.92 -34.23 -5.47
CA TYR A 535 -30.10 -33.39 -5.30
C TYR A 535 -30.46 -33.23 -3.81
N LYS A 536 -31.30 -32.20 -3.50
CA LYS A 536 -31.63 -31.82 -2.12
C LYS A 536 -32.32 -32.94 -1.35
N LEU A 537 -31.98 -33.03 -0.05
CA LEU A 537 -32.62 -33.90 0.91
C LEU A 537 -34.05 -33.39 1.25
N GLU A 538 -35.01 -34.32 1.33
CA GLU A 538 -36.36 -34.06 1.80
C GLU A 538 -36.39 -33.92 3.34
N SER A 539 -37.47 -33.36 3.87
CA SER A 539 -37.59 -33.12 5.31
C SER A 539 -37.55 -34.39 6.15
N ASN A 540 -38.12 -35.50 5.68
CA ASN A 540 -38.09 -36.83 6.29
C ASN A 540 -36.67 -37.40 6.29
N GLU A 541 -35.96 -37.30 5.17
CA GLU A 541 -34.55 -37.73 5.07
C GLU A 541 -33.63 -36.96 6.04
N LYS A 542 -33.79 -35.61 6.14
CA LYS A 542 -33.05 -34.80 7.11
C LYS A 542 -33.32 -35.24 8.56
N SER A 543 -34.57 -35.53 8.89
CA SER A 543 -34.93 -36.01 10.24
C SER A 543 -34.30 -37.39 10.55
N ILE A 544 -34.26 -38.28 9.57
CA ILE A 544 -33.62 -39.59 9.72
C ILE A 544 -32.12 -39.45 9.93
N ILE A 545 -31.45 -38.62 9.12
CA ILE A 545 -30.01 -38.38 9.23
C ILE A 545 -29.67 -37.75 10.59
N ASP A 546 -30.38 -36.70 11.03
CA ASP A 546 -30.14 -36.06 12.33
C ASP A 546 -30.25 -37.03 13.49
N ARG A 547 -31.34 -37.86 13.47
CA ARG A 547 -31.56 -38.90 14.48
C ARG A 547 -30.39 -39.89 14.51
N CYS A 548 -29.95 -40.41 13.36
CA CYS A 548 -28.86 -41.38 13.28
C CYS A 548 -27.50 -40.78 13.69
N VAL A 549 -27.22 -39.52 13.32
CA VAL A 549 -26.02 -38.82 13.75
C VAL A 549 -25.97 -38.61 15.25
N ARG A 550 -27.10 -38.24 15.89
CA ARG A 550 -27.16 -38.09 17.35
C ARG A 550 -26.96 -39.44 18.07
N ILE A 551 -27.57 -40.53 17.54
CA ILE A 551 -27.31 -41.88 18.07
C ILE A 551 -25.85 -42.28 17.93
N ALA A 552 -25.23 -41.99 16.76
CA ALA A 552 -23.82 -42.30 16.54
C ALA A 552 -22.88 -41.63 17.53
N TYR A 553 -23.13 -40.36 17.91
CA TYR A 553 -22.34 -39.66 18.89
C TYR A 553 -22.64 -39.99 20.36
N HIS A 554 -23.64 -40.75 20.65
CA HIS A 554 -24.08 -40.99 22.03
C HIS A 554 -22.92 -41.50 22.97
N ASP A 555 -22.18 -42.51 22.55
CA ASP A 555 -21.10 -43.12 23.37
C ASP A 555 -19.92 -42.19 23.50
N PHE A 556 -19.67 -41.37 22.47
CA PHE A 556 -18.61 -40.34 22.51
C PHE A 556 -18.98 -39.20 23.48
N GLN A 557 -20.25 -38.74 23.48
CA GLN A 557 -20.78 -37.75 24.43
C GLN A 557 -20.69 -38.26 25.88
N LEU A 558 -21.02 -39.53 26.13
CA LEU A 558 -20.93 -40.15 27.47
C LEU A 558 -19.49 -40.15 28.00
N SER A 559 -18.50 -40.15 27.09
CA SER A 559 -17.07 -40.04 27.47
C SER A 559 -16.61 -38.58 27.63
N GLU A 560 -17.53 -37.60 27.58
CA GLU A 560 -17.22 -36.16 27.56
C GLU A 560 -16.22 -35.78 26.45
N GLY A 561 -16.21 -36.53 25.34
CA GLY A 561 -15.30 -36.31 24.20
C GLY A 561 -13.84 -36.72 24.46
N ARG A 562 -13.56 -37.45 25.54
CA ARG A 562 -12.19 -37.86 25.90
C ARG A 562 -11.73 -39.12 25.20
N ASP A 563 -12.65 -40.00 24.85
CA ASP A 563 -12.36 -41.32 24.28
C ASP A 563 -12.51 -41.25 22.72
N THR A 564 -11.42 -40.98 22.02
CA THR A 564 -11.40 -40.91 20.55
C THR A 564 -11.71 -42.26 19.88
N ASP A 565 -11.61 -43.38 20.62
CA ASP A 565 -12.00 -44.68 20.07
C ASP A 565 -13.50 -44.83 19.89
N LYS A 566 -14.30 -44.01 20.59
CA LYS A 566 -15.74 -43.98 20.51
C LYS A 566 -16.25 -42.96 19.47
N LEU A 567 -15.35 -42.23 18.77
CA LEU A 567 -15.76 -41.40 17.66
C LEU A 567 -16.45 -42.21 16.57
N PRO A 568 -17.68 -41.83 16.14
CA PRO A 568 -18.33 -42.50 15.05
C PRO A 568 -17.60 -42.30 13.73
N THR A 569 -17.93 -43.13 12.74
CA THR A 569 -17.39 -43.05 11.37
C THR A 569 -18.55 -43.09 10.38
N LEU A 570 -18.26 -42.86 9.09
CA LEU A 570 -19.27 -43.03 8.04
C LEU A 570 -19.81 -44.45 8.01
N THR A 571 -19.00 -45.45 8.32
CA THR A 571 -19.45 -46.85 8.51
C THR A 571 -20.47 -47.00 9.62
N THR A 572 -20.28 -46.29 10.75
CA THR A 572 -21.26 -46.26 11.85
C THR A 572 -22.63 -45.71 11.39
N LEU A 573 -22.62 -44.57 10.68
CA LEU A 573 -23.87 -43.97 10.14
C LEU A 573 -24.54 -44.90 9.13
N TYR A 574 -23.80 -45.53 8.22
CA TYR A 574 -24.26 -46.47 7.24
C TYR A 574 -25.01 -47.65 7.91
N ASN A 575 -24.44 -48.24 8.95
CA ASN A 575 -25.07 -49.34 9.69
C ASN A 575 -26.36 -48.89 10.41
N LEU A 576 -26.32 -47.71 11.09
CA LEU A 576 -27.50 -47.16 11.75
C LEU A 576 -28.65 -46.87 10.78
N LEU A 577 -28.36 -46.38 9.55
CA LEU A 577 -29.39 -46.16 8.55
C LEU A 577 -30.01 -47.46 8.07
N ARG A 578 -29.24 -48.53 7.94
CA ARG A 578 -29.76 -49.84 7.56
C ARG A 578 -30.66 -50.49 8.62
N GLU A 579 -30.51 -50.09 9.87
CA GLU A 579 -31.32 -50.57 11.00
C GLU A 579 -32.64 -49.82 11.17
N GLN A 580 -32.80 -48.69 10.45
CA GLN A 580 -34.04 -47.89 10.52
C GLN A 580 -35.18 -48.56 9.71
N PRO A 581 -36.41 -48.44 10.17
CA PRO A 581 -37.56 -49.08 9.48
C PRO A 581 -38.02 -48.30 8.24
N GLU A 582 -37.63 -47.04 8.07
CA GLU A 582 -38.11 -46.19 6.99
C GLU A 582 -37.42 -46.55 5.65
N PRO A 583 -38.19 -46.65 4.53
CA PRO A 583 -37.62 -46.93 3.20
C PRO A 583 -36.57 -45.91 2.74
N GLU A 584 -36.76 -44.66 3.11
CA GLU A 584 -35.83 -43.55 2.82
C GLU A 584 -34.45 -43.77 3.48
N ALA A 585 -34.42 -44.36 4.66
CA ALA A 585 -33.15 -44.69 5.35
C ALA A 585 -32.34 -45.74 4.58
N ILE A 586 -33.03 -46.72 3.98
CA ILE A 586 -32.39 -47.75 3.13
C ILE A 586 -31.82 -47.11 1.85
N GLN A 587 -32.58 -46.17 1.27
CA GLN A 587 -32.10 -45.44 0.08
C GLN A 587 -30.86 -44.57 0.41
N LEU A 588 -30.86 -43.88 1.56
CA LEU A 588 -29.69 -43.12 2.04
C LEU A 588 -28.49 -44.05 2.28
N ALA A 589 -28.71 -45.20 2.89
CA ALA A 589 -27.66 -46.22 3.05
C ALA A 589 -27.05 -46.66 1.72
N LEU A 590 -27.91 -46.90 0.70
CA LEU A 590 -27.46 -47.31 -0.65
C LEU A 590 -26.57 -46.22 -1.30
N ILE A 591 -26.90 -44.93 -1.12
CA ILE A 591 -26.05 -43.82 -1.58
C ILE A 591 -24.68 -43.87 -0.91
N LEU A 592 -24.65 -44.11 0.41
CA LEU A 592 -23.39 -44.15 1.19
C LEU A 592 -22.56 -45.41 0.94
N GLU A 593 -23.16 -46.49 0.36
CA GLU A 593 -22.47 -47.76 0.12
C GLU A 593 -21.22 -47.58 -0.74
N LEU A 594 -21.25 -46.69 -1.73
CA LEU A 594 -20.12 -46.36 -2.57
C LEU A 594 -18.90 -45.83 -1.79
N TYR A 595 -19.15 -45.09 -0.70
CA TYR A 595 -18.16 -44.46 0.15
C TYR A 595 -17.75 -45.32 1.33
N VAL A 596 -18.50 -46.36 1.71
CA VAL A 596 -18.25 -47.23 2.86
C VAL A 596 -17.65 -48.56 2.44
N THR A 597 -18.28 -49.27 1.50
CA THR A 597 -17.87 -50.61 1.05
C THR A 597 -17.39 -50.61 -0.41
N GLY A 598 -17.73 -49.57 -1.17
CA GLY A 598 -17.39 -49.43 -2.60
C GLY A 598 -16.00 -48.87 -2.85
N SER A 599 -15.83 -48.24 -4.04
CA SER A 599 -14.53 -47.76 -4.55
C SER A 599 -13.98 -46.51 -3.83
N PHE A 600 -14.75 -45.79 -2.99
CA PHE A 600 -14.36 -44.51 -2.42
C PHE A 600 -14.22 -44.56 -0.87
N ARG A 601 -13.45 -45.55 -0.38
CA ARG A 601 -13.34 -45.83 1.07
C ARG A 601 -12.47 -44.85 1.86
N SER A 602 -11.90 -43.83 1.24
CA SER A 602 -11.00 -42.86 1.93
C SER A 602 -11.69 -42.10 3.07
N PHE A 603 -13.03 -42.07 3.11
CA PHE A 603 -13.81 -41.35 4.13
C PHE A 603 -14.59 -42.28 5.09
N ALA A 604 -14.40 -43.59 4.95
CA ALA A 604 -15.19 -44.61 5.69
C ALA A 604 -14.75 -44.81 7.13
N ASP A 605 -13.45 -44.66 7.40
CA ASP A 605 -12.79 -45.08 8.61
C ASP A 605 -12.23 -43.88 9.41
N LYS A 606 -11.66 -44.16 10.59
CA LYS A 606 -11.01 -43.13 11.44
C LYS A 606 -9.86 -42.46 10.71
N THR A 607 -9.71 -41.17 10.98
CA THR A 607 -8.57 -40.37 10.48
C THR A 607 -7.24 -40.99 10.90
N ASN A 608 -6.38 -41.26 9.95
CA ASN A 608 -5.06 -41.86 10.17
C ASN A 608 -3.89 -40.92 9.91
N ILE A 609 -4.16 -39.61 9.80
CA ILE A 609 -3.17 -38.60 9.47
C ILE A 609 -2.54 -38.07 10.74
N ASN A 610 -1.21 -38.05 10.78
CA ASN A 610 -0.48 -37.39 11.87
C ASN A 610 -0.19 -35.92 11.48
N ILE A 611 -1.07 -35.01 11.89
CA ILE A 611 -1.02 -33.61 11.49
C ILE A 611 -0.16 -32.82 12.46
N SER A 612 1.11 -33.17 12.53
CA SER A 612 2.10 -32.40 13.31
C SER A 612 2.80 -31.31 12.48
N LYS A 613 2.70 -31.39 11.16
CA LYS A 613 3.36 -30.46 10.24
C LYS A 613 2.57 -29.16 10.07
N LYS A 614 3.30 -28.04 9.94
CA LYS A 614 2.72 -26.70 9.72
C LYS A 614 2.44 -26.40 8.24
N PHE A 615 2.97 -27.19 7.33
CA PHE A 615 2.75 -27.06 5.91
C PHE A 615 2.10 -28.34 5.36
N LEU A 616 0.83 -28.20 4.92
CA LEU A 616 0.02 -29.30 4.44
C LEU A 616 -0.40 -29.04 3.00
N VAL A 617 -0.29 -30.06 2.13
CA VAL A 617 -0.81 -30.00 0.76
C VAL A 617 -1.80 -31.13 0.56
N PHE A 618 -3.03 -30.79 0.21
CA PHE A 618 -4.06 -31.72 -0.22
C PHE A 618 -3.92 -31.97 -1.72
N ASP A 619 -3.27 -33.04 -2.11
CA ASP A 619 -3.18 -33.51 -3.49
C ASP A 619 -4.48 -34.23 -3.87
N ILE A 620 -5.24 -33.60 -4.76
CA ILE A 620 -6.53 -34.10 -5.27
C ILE A 620 -6.47 -34.46 -6.76
N PHE A 621 -5.26 -34.57 -7.34
CA PHE A 621 -5.04 -34.85 -8.76
C PHE A 621 -5.72 -36.15 -9.20
N ASP A 622 -5.53 -37.25 -8.44
CA ASP A 622 -6.11 -38.57 -8.74
C ASP A 622 -7.57 -38.73 -8.26
N MET A 623 -8.20 -37.65 -7.78
CA MET A 623 -9.58 -37.66 -7.31
C MET A 623 -10.51 -37.45 -8.52
N GLY A 624 -11.11 -38.50 -9.04
CA GLY A 624 -12.03 -38.41 -10.16
C GLY A 624 -13.23 -37.49 -9.91
N GLU A 625 -13.90 -37.04 -10.95
CA GLU A 625 -14.97 -36.01 -10.88
C GLU A 625 -16.08 -36.35 -9.86
N GLN A 626 -16.53 -37.62 -9.79
CA GLN A 626 -17.60 -38.05 -8.87
C GLN A 626 -17.21 -37.94 -7.39
N LEU A 627 -15.94 -38.21 -7.07
CA LEU A 627 -15.43 -38.10 -5.69
C LEU A 627 -15.07 -36.64 -5.32
N ARG A 628 -14.72 -35.84 -6.32
CA ARG A 628 -14.17 -34.48 -6.12
C ARG A 628 -15.10 -33.56 -5.33
N ALA A 629 -16.37 -33.50 -5.67
CA ALA A 629 -17.35 -32.65 -4.99
C ALA A 629 -17.49 -32.98 -3.49
N VAL A 630 -17.62 -34.27 -3.17
CA VAL A 630 -17.68 -34.74 -1.77
C VAL A 630 -16.33 -34.55 -1.07
N GLY A 631 -15.22 -34.91 -1.72
CA GLY A 631 -13.87 -34.76 -1.16
C GLY A 631 -13.50 -33.32 -0.85
N LEU A 632 -13.84 -32.38 -1.74
CA LEU A 632 -13.59 -30.95 -1.49
C LEU A 632 -14.36 -30.42 -0.28
N GLN A 633 -15.61 -30.83 -0.08
CA GLN A 633 -16.38 -30.48 1.12
C GLN A 633 -15.72 -30.99 2.41
N ILE A 634 -15.22 -32.22 2.39
CA ILE A 634 -14.54 -32.81 3.54
C ILE A 634 -13.23 -32.10 3.83
N ILE A 635 -12.44 -31.78 2.78
CA ILE A 635 -11.18 -30.99 2.93
C ILE A 635 -11.51 -29.61 3.51
N LEU A 636 -12.51 -28.90 3.00
CA LEU A 636 -12.87 -27.57 3.48
C LEU A 636 -13.36 -27.58 4.93
N GLU A 637 -14.11 -28.62 5.34
CA GLU A 637 -14.52 -28.79 6.73
C GLU A 637 -13.30 -29.03 7.63
N TYR A 638 -12.37 -29.90 7.19
CA TYR A 638 -11.10 -30.11 7.90
C TYR A 638 -10.31 -28.80 8.03
N VAL A 639 -10.15 -28.05 6.95
CA VAL A 639 -9.47 -26.73 6.97
C VAL A 639 -10.17 -25.80 7.95
N TRP A 640 -11.50 -25.76 7.95
CA TRP A 640 -12.28 -24.92 8.86
C TRP A 640 -12.06 -25.28 10.34
N GLN A 641 -12.10 -26.57 10.68
CA GLN A 641 -11.80 -27.03 12.03
C GLN A 641 -10.38 -26.66 12.45
N ARG A 642 -9.40 -26.79 11.53
CA ARG A 642 -8.02 -26.43 11.78
C ARG A 642 -7.82 -24.94 12.04
N VAL A 643 -8.50 -24.09 11.27
CA VAL A 643 -8.51 -22.61 11.48
C VAL A 643 -9.04 -22.26 12.87
N ILE A 644 -10.11 -22.93 13.31
CA ILE A 644 -10.68 -22.71 14.66
C ILE A 644 -9.72 -23.13 15.76
N GLU A 645 -9.09 -24.30 15.63
CA GLU A 645 -8.08 -24.76 16.58
C GLU A 645 -6.88 -23.83 16.66
N ASN A 646 -6.39 -23.39 15.52
CA ASN A 646 -5.25 -22.47 15.41
C ASN A 646 -5.57 -21.12 16.05
N LYS A 647 -6.79 -20.61 15.86
CA LYS A 647 -7.24 -19.38 16.55
C LYS A 647 -7.12 -19.50 18.07
N LYS A 648 -7.55 -20.63 18.66
CA LYS A 648 -7.41 -20.89 20.12
C LYS A 648 -5.96 -20.85 20.60
N LYS A 649 -5.02 -21.19 19.70
CA LYS A 649 -3.56 -21.20 19.95
C LYS A 649 -2.86 -19.90 19.57
N GLY A 650 -3.59 -18.91 19.01
CA GLY A 650 -3.02 -17.67 18.48
C GLY A 650 -2.17 -17.87 17.19
N ILE A 651 -2.42 -18.95 16.44
CA ILE A 651 -1.74 -19.30 15.21
C ILE A 651 -2.61 -18.84 14.02
N ARG A 652 -1.99 -18.16 13.04
CA ARG A 652 -2.65 -17.80 11.78
C ARG A 652 -2.61 -18.98 10.81
N THR A 653 -3.66 -19.14 10.00
CA THR A 653 -3.74 -20.17 8.97
C THR A 653 -3.83 -19.55 7.59
N TRP A 654 -2.91 -19.89 6.70
CA TRP A 654 -2.90 -19.47 5.30
C TRP A 654 -3.43 -20.61 4.44
N LEU A 655 -4.43 -20.31 3.60
CA LEU A 655 -5.06 -21.25 2.70
C LEU A 655 -4.89 -20.79 1.25
N TRP A 656 -4.22 -21.60 0.43
CA TRP A 656 -4.19 -21.42 -1.03
C TRP A 656 -5.03 -22.49 -1.70
N VAL A 657 -5.87 -22.08 -2.65
CA VAL A 657 -6.71 -22.99 -3.45
C VAL A 657 -6.32 -22.81 -4.90
N ASP A 658 -5.55 -23.76 -5.44
CA ASP A 658 -5.19 -23.74 -6.86
C ASP A 658 -6.35 -24.20 -7.71
N GLU A 659 -6.40 -23.73 -8.96
CA GLU A 659 -7.50 -23.87 -9.90
C GLU A 659 -8.87 -23.65 -9.23
N PHE A 660 -9.04 -22.49 -8.61
CA PHE A 660 -10.18 -22.08 -7.78
C PHE A 660 -11.56 -22.34 -8.43
N SER A 661 -11.65 -22.31 -9.77
CA SER A 661 -12.87 -22.59 -10.53
C SER A 661 -13.45 -23.99 -10.26
N ILE A 662 -12.62 -24.95 -9.86
CA ILE A 662 -13.04 -26.32 -9.52
C ILE A 662 -14.07 -26.35 -8.39
N MET A 663 -14.00 -25.40 -7.47
CA MET A 663 -14.92 -25.29 -6.32
C MET A 663 -16.37 -25.03 -6.73
N PHE A 664 -16.59 -24.46 -7.93
CA PHE A 664 -17.89 -24.05 -8.43
C PHE A 664 -18.40 -24.91 -9.59
N ASN A 665 -17.54 -25.75 -10.18
CA ASN A 665 -17.85 -26.65 -11.30
C ASN A 665 -17.88 -28.11 -10.83
N ASP A 666 -18.88 -28.48 -10.02
CA ASP A 666 -19.01 -29.82 -9.45
C ASP A 666 -19.75 -30.83 -10.38
N GLY A 667 -19.96 -30.48 -11.64
CA GLY A 667 -20.65 -31.33 -12.60
C GLY A 667 -22.16 -31.50 -12.32
N SER A 668 -22.72 -30.87 -11.29
CA SER A 668 -24.14 -30.88 -11.02
C SER A 668 -24.87 -29.91 -11.95
N ASN A 669 -25.98 -30.36 -12.54
CA ASN A 669 -26.91 -29.53 -13.35
C ASN A 669 -27.65 -28.47 -12.50
N SER A 670 -27.29 -28.25 -11.25
CA SER A 670 -27.92 -27.25 -10.37
C SER A 670 -27.26 -25.90 -10.58
N GLU A 671 -28.05 -24.83 -10.64
CA GLU A 671 -27.60 -23.43 -10.81
C GLU A 671 -26.56 -22.96 -9.76
N THR A 672 -26.30 -23.73 -8.70
CA THR A 672 -25.34 -23.43 -7.65
C THR A 672 -24.72 -24.69 -7.05
N SER A 673 -23.41 -24.82 -7.15
CA SER A 673 -22.63 -25.89 -6.50
C SER A 673 -22.74 -25.84 -4.97
N GLN A 674 -22.96 -26.98 -4.32
CA GLN A 674 -23.02 -27.08 -2.85
C GLN A 674 -21.63 -26.86 -2.24
N SER A 675 -20.56 -27.36 -2.87
CA SER A 675 -19.17 -27.11 -2.49
C SER A 675 -18.84 -25.61 -2.61
N GLY A 676 -19.30 -24.96 -3.66
CA GLY A 676 -19.15 -23.50 -3.83
C GLY A 676 -19.82 -22.70 -2.71
N LYS A 677 -21.04 -23.02 -2.31
CA LYS A 677 -21.72 -22.35 -1.18
C LYS A 677 -20.98 -22.54 0.15
N PHE A 678 -20.52 -23.75 0.41
CA PHE A 678 -19.74 -24.03 1.61
C PHE A 678 -18.44 -23.24 1.61
N PHE A 679 -17.77 -23.19 0.46
CA PHE A 679 -16.54 -22.41 0.32
C PHE A 679 -16.76 -20.91 0.52
N VAL A 680 -17.83 -20.33 0.02
CA VAL A 680 -18.21 -18.93 0.31
C VAL A 680 -18.37 -18.69 1.81
N LYS A 681 -19.00 -19.63 2.52
CA LYS A 681 -19.15 -19.56 3.98
C LYS A 681 -17.79 -19.55 4.67
N VAL A 682 -16.90 -20.47 4.30
CA VAL A 682 -15.53 -20.54 4.84
C VAL A 682 -14.76 -19.25 4.51
N TYR A 683 -14.71 -18.86 3.26
CA TYR A 683 -13.99 -17.69 2.78
C TYR A 683 -14.42 -16.38 3.46
N SER A 684 -15.73 -16.18 3.66
CA SER A 684 -16.25 -14.97 4.31
C SER A 684 -15.99 -14.91 5.81
N ARG A 685 -15.85 -16.07 6.47
CA ARG A 685 -15.66 -16.17 7.92
C ARG A 685 -14.22 -16.38 8.36
N ILE A 686 -13.36 -16.93 7.50
CA ILE A 686 -11.97 -17.35 7.83
C ILE A 686 -11.16 -16.21 8.45
N ARG A 687 -11.34 -14.97 7.97
CA ARG A 687 -10.69 -13.78 8.51
C ARG A 687 -10.95 -13.57 10.00
N LYS A 688 -12.21 -13.72 10.45
CA LYS A 688 -12.58 -13.53 11.88
C LYS A 688 -11.91 -14.56 12.80
N HIS A 689 -11.37 -15.62 12.20
CA HIS A 689 -10.67 -16.70 12.89
C HIS A 689 -9.17 -16.71 12.65
N GLY A 690 -8.59 -15.61 12.11
CA GLY A 690 -7.17 -15.50 11.87
C GLY A 690 -6.69 -16.26 10.64
N GLY A 691 -7.60 -16.59 9.72
CA GLY A 691 -7.25 -17.23 8.45
C GLY A 691 -7.13 -16.21 7.31
N VAL A 692 -6.30 -16.56 6.32
CA VAL A 692 -6.05 -15.81 5.08
C VAL A 692 -6.23 -16.76 3.91
N ALA A 693 -7.27 -16.58 3.10
CA ALA A 693 -7.54 -17.46 1.96
C ALA A 693 -7.20 -16.78 0.63
N THR A 694 -6.55 -17.52 -0.28
CA THR A 694 -6.16 -17.05 -1.61
C THR A 694 -6.66 -18.04 -2.67
N GLY A 695 -7.54 -17.58 -3.56
CA GLY A 695 -7.97 -18.32 -4.74
C GLY A 695 -7.01 -18.08 -5.91
N ILE A 696 -6.64 -19.12 -6.62
CA ILE A 696 -5.74 -19.05 -7.78
C ILE A 696 -6.50 -19.55 -8.99
N THR A 697 -6.51 -18.78 -10.09
CA THR A 697 -7.23 -19.21 -11.31
C THR A 697 -6.52 -18.78 -12.60
N GLN A 698 -6.70 -19.58 -13.64
CA GLN A 698 -6.18 -19.29 -14.96
C GLN A 698 -7.13 -18.45 -15.80
N ASN A 699 -8.43 -18.58 -15.56
CA ASN A 699 -9.46 -17.93 -16.36
C ASN A 699 -10.43 -17.14 -15.48
N ILE A 700 -10.40 -15.82 -15.61
CA ILE A 700 -11.30 -14.92 -14.88
C ILE A 700 -12.76 -15.13 -15.29
N ILE A 701 -13.03 -15.52 -16.55
CA ILE A 701 -14.38 -15.68 -17.09
C ILE A 701 -15.12 -16.79 -16.33
N ASP A 702 -14.43 -17.91 -16.02
CA ASP A 702 -15.01 -19.01 -15.25
C ASP A 702 -15.39 -18.60 -13.84
N VAL A 703 -14.59 -17.76 -13.20
CA VAL A 703 -14.90 -17.18 -11.88
C VAL A 703 -16.10 -16.23 -11.97
N LEU A 704 -16.17 -15.42 -13.02
CA LEU A 704 -17.28 -14.48 -13.21
C LEU A 704 -18.60 -15.16 -13.61
N ALA A 705 -18.54 -16.40 -14.09
CA ALA A 705 -19.73 -17.20 -14.41
C ALA A 705 -20.52 -17.59 -13.14
N SER A 706 -19.85 -17.81 -12.00
CA SER A 706 -20.50 -18.08 -10.71
C SER A 706 -20.77 -16.76 -9.95
N PRO A 707 -22.04 -16.48 -9.55
CA PRO A 707 -22.37 -15.32 -8.70
C PRO A 707 -21.62 -15.33 -7.37
N GLU A 708 -21.42 -16.51 -6.78
CA GLU A 708 -20.70 -16.73 -5.53
C GLU A 708 -19.22 -16.38 -5.68
N ALA A 709 -18.56 -16.92 -6.69
CA ALA A 709 -17.14 -16.63 -6.95
C ALA A 709 -16.91 -15.15 -7.29
N ARG A 710 -17.83 -14.53 -8.04
CA ARG A 710 -17.81 -13.09 -8.32
C ARG A 710 -17.92 -12.27 -7.03
N SER A 711 -18.82 -12.63 -6.13
CA SER A 711 -18.96 -11.96 -4.82
C SER A 711 -17.67 -12.06 -3.99
N MET A 712 -17.03 -13.22 -3.97
CA MET A 712 -15.75 -13.42 -3.27
C MET A 712 -14.63 -12.57 -3.87
N LEU A 713 -14.52 -12.55 -5.20
CA LEU A 713 -13.53 -11.74 -5.92
C LEU A 713 -13.69 -10.23 -5.62
N ASN A 714 -14.92 -9.74 -5.60
CA ASN A 714 -15.21 -8.34 -5.31
C ASN A 714 -14.89 -7.98 -3.85
N ASN A 715 -15.15 -8.89 -2.92
CA ASN A 715 -14.90 -8.68 -1.49
C ASN A 715 -13.42 -8.87 -1.07
N ALA A 716 -12.61 -9.53 -1.88
CA ALA A 716 -11.19 -9.67 -1.62
C ALA A 716 -10.48 -8.33 -1.83
N GLU A 717 -9.65 -7.90 -0.90
CA GLU A 717 -8.88 -6.66 -1.05
C GLU A 717 -7.48 -6.89 -1.65
N PHE A 718 -6.97 -8.12 -1.60
CA PHE A 718 -5.70 -8.45 -2.21
C PHE A 718 -5.88 -9.22 -3.52
N LYS A 719 -5.37 -8.70 -4.63
CA LYS A 719 -5.44 -9.36 -5.94
C LYS A 719 -4.12 -9.19 -6.69
N VAL A 720 -3.66 -10.26 -7.31
CA VAL A 720 -2.47 -10.26 -8.17
C VAL A 720 -2.91 -10.56 -9.59
N LEU A 721 -2.66 -9.63 -10.48
CA LEU A 721 -2.96 -9.73 -11.89
C LEU A 721 -1.64 -9.94 -12.65
N LEU A 722 -1.42 -11.15 -13.15
CA LEU A 722 -0.28 -11.46 -14.01
C LEU A 722 -0.60 -11.13 -15.48
N PRO A 723 0.38 -11.14 -16.41
CA PRO A 723 0.14 -10.80 -17.81
C PRO A 723 -1.03 -11.59 -18.41
N GLN A 724 -1.89 -10.91 -19.16
CA GLN A 724 -3.18 -11.44 -19.63
C GLN A 724 -3.26 -11.50 -21.16
N LYS A 725 -4.05 -12.46 -21.69
CA LYS A 725 -4.46 -12.49 -23.08
C LYS A 725 -5.57 -11.47 -23.35
N SER A 726 -5.75 -11.04 -24.60
CA SER A 726 -6.60 -9.92 -24.99
C SER A 726 -8.05 -9.98 -24.45
N ASP A 727 -8.67 -11.18 -24.44
CA ASP A 727 -10.07 -11.31 -24.02
C ASP A 727 -10.23 -11.19 -22.50
N ASN A 728 -9.39 -11.88 -21.74
CA ASN A 728 -9.36 -11.77 -20.29
C ASN A 728 -8.96 -10.35 -19.84
N LEU A 729 -8.05 -9.70 -20.58
CA LEU A 729 -7.60 -8.34 -20.27
C LEU A 729 -8.78 -7.33 -20.29
N LYS A 730 -9.65 -7.42 -21.28
CA LYS A 730 -10.83 -6.53 -21.36
C LYS A 730 -11.76 -6.67 -20.16
N GLU A 731 -12.05 -7.91 -19.75
CA GLU A 731 -12.91 -8.16 -18.60
C GLU A 731 -12.25 -7.73 -17.28
N ILE A 732 -10.93 -7.97 -17.13
CA ILE A 732 -10.15 -7.56 -15.97
C ILE A 732 -10.08 -6.02 -15.89
N SER A 733 -9.80 -5.34 -17.01
CA SER A 733 -9.75 -3.87 -17.06
C SER A 733 -11.08 -3.24 -16.71
N ARG A 734 -12.19 -3.82 -17.20
CA ARG A 734 -13.53 -3.36 -16.85
C ARG A 734 -13.88 -3.60 -15.37
N LEU A 735 -13.54 -4.79 -14.85
CA LEU A 735 -13.89 -5.20 -13.49
C LEU A 735 -13.15 -4.40 -12.44
N PHE A 736 -11.84 -4.20 -12.64
CA PHE A 736 -10.96 -3.49 -11.70
C PHE A 736 -10.72 -2.04 -12.11
N GLU A 737 -11.42 -1.59 -13.15
CA GLU A 737 -11.36 -0.23 -13.63
C GLU A 737 -9.93 0.27 -13.88
N LEU A 738 -9.11 -0.53 -14.59
CA LEU A 738 -7.71 -0.22 -14.86
C LEU A 738 -7.55 1.00 -15.79
N SER A 739 -6.50 1.79 -15.56
CA SER A 739 -6.09 2.84 -16.47
C SER A 739 -5.37 2.28 -17.72
N PRO A 740 -5.28 3.04 -18.82
CA PRO A 740 -4.52 2.62 -20.01
C PRO A 740 -3.05 2.27 -19.70
N SER A 741 -2.43 2.99 -18.77
CA SER A 741 -1.06 2.71 -18.31
C SER A 741 -0.98 1.37 -17.58
N GLN A 742 -1.95 1.08 -16.71
CA GLN A 742 -2.02 -0.19 -15.98
C GLN A 742 -2.33 -1.37 -16.91
N GLU A 743 -3.22 -1.20 -17.88
CA GLU A 743 -3.45 -2.20 -18.94
C GLU A 743 -2.18 -2.54 -19.72
N ALA A 744 -1.37 -1.53 -20.04
CA ALA A 744 -0.11 -1.71 -20.76
C ALA A 744 0.86 -2.61 -19.98
N PHE A 745 0.92 -2.54 -18.65
CA PHE A 745 1.73 -3.45 -17.83
C PHE A 745 1.27 -4.91 -17.93
N LEU A 746 -0.05 -5.15 -18.00
CA LEU A 746 -0.59 -6.51 -18.15
C LEU A 746 -0.45 -7.05 -19.57
N LYS A 747 -0.53 -6.18 -20.58
CA LYS A 747 -0.45 -6.57 -22.01
C LYS A 747 0.99 -6.89 -22.44
N SER A 748 1.95 -6.06 -22.02
CA SER A 748 3.37 -6.19 -22.38
C SER A 748 4.21 -6.90 -21.33
N GLY A 749 3.58 -7.37 -20.24
CA GLY A 749 4.27 -7.96 -19.10
C GLY A 749 4.99 -9.26 -19.44
N GLU A 750 6.15 -9.46 -18.83
CA GLU A 750 6.91 -10.69 -18.84
C GLU A 750 6.50 -11.61 -17.68
N LYS A 751 6.91 -12.88 -17.74
CA LYS A 751 6.69 -13.82 -16.62
C LYS A 751 7.25 -13.24 -15.30
N GLY A 752 6.46 -13.30 -14.22
CA GLY A 752 6.83 -12.78 -12.90
C GLY A 752 6.63 -11.27 -12.73
N THR A 753 6.02 -10.59 -13.71
CA THR A 753 5.58 -9.20 -13.58
C THR A 753 4.07 -9.10 -13.59
N GLY A 754 3.50 -7.95 -13.21
CA GLY A 754 2.04 -7.75 -13.22
C GLY A 754 1.61 -6.55 -12.39
N LEU A 755 0.36 -6.60 -11.91
CA LEU A 755 -0.23 -5.62 -11.00
C LEU A 755 -0.67 -6.29 -9.70
N ILE A 756 -0.38 -5.66 -8.56
CA ILE A 756 -0.95 -5.99 -7.26
C ILE A 756 -2.01 -4.96 -6.93
N ILE A 757 -3.22 -5.42 -6.62
CA ILE A 757 -4.28 -4.61 -6.03
C ILE A 757 -4.32 -4.94 -4.54
N CYS A 758 -4.12 -3.94 -3.67
CA CYS A 758 -4.18 -4.07 -2.23
C CYS A 758 -5.02 -2.92 -1.67
N GLY A 759 -6.25 -3.22 -1.26
CA GLY A 759 -7.26 -2.22 -0.96
C GLY A 759 -7.53 -1.33 -2.18
N LYS A 760 -7.25 -0.03 -2.04
CA LYS A 760 -7.42 0.97 -3.14
C LYS A 760 -6.16 1.17 -4.01
N LYS A 761 -5.06 0.46 -3.71
CA LYS A 761 -3.75 0.65 -4.33
C LYS A 761 -3.59 -0.31 -5.50
N ILE A 762 -3.11 0.15 -6.66
CA ILE A 762 -2.78 -0.68 -7.82
C ILE A 762 -1.31 -0.48 -8.16
N ILE A 763 -0.49 -1.51 -7.96
CA ILE A 763 0.97 -1.43 -7.91
C ILE A 763 1.57 -2.28 -9.01
N PRO A 764 2.28 -1.72 -9.99
CA PRO A 764 3.05 -2.50 -10.96
C PRO A 764 4.27 -3.15 -10.29
N PHE A 765 4.41 -4.47 -10.42
CA PHE A 765 5.46 -5.22 -9.75
C PHE A 765 6.32 -6.07 -10.68
N ASP A 766 7.53 -6.35 -10.22
CA ASP A 766 8.47 -7.33 -10.80
C ASP A 766 8.99 -8.22 -9.65
N LYS A 767 8.57 -9.48 -9.64
CA LYS A 767 9.02 -10.51 -8.68
C LYS A 767 9.73 -11.66 -9.40
N LYS A 768 10.58 -11.32 -10.37
CA LYS A 768 11.43 -12.30 -11.04
C LYS A 768 12.57 -12.74 -10.12
N ILE A 769 12.90 -14.01 -10.20
CA ILE A 769 14.11 -14.55 -9.59
C ILE A 769 15.05 -15.08 -10.67
N ALA A 770 16.34 -15.08 -10.35
CA ALA A 770 17.34 -15.64 -11.25
C ALA A 770 17.10 -17.15 -11.46
N PRO A 771 17.32 -17.68 -12.69
CA PRO A 771 17.04 -19.09 -12.99
C PRO A 771 18.15 -20.03 -12.48
N HIS A 772 18.61 -19.80 -11.25
CA HIS A 772 19.61 -20.61 -10.55
C HIS A 772 19.37 -20.51 -9.04
N GLY A 773 19.99 -21.36 -8.27
CA GLY A 773 19.89 -21.42 -6.82
C GLY A 773 18.83 -22.41 -6.32
N LYS A 774 18.91 -22.75 -5.03
CA LYS A 774 18.08 -23.77 -4.40
C LYS A 774 16.60 -23.36 -4.35
N VAL A 775 16.31 -22.08 -4.14
CA VAL A 775 14.94 -21.54 -4.15
C VAL A 775 14.32 -21.73 -5.54
N TYR A 776 15.04 -21.30 -6.61
CA TYR A 776 14.55 -21.50 -7.98
C TYR A 776 14.30 -22.96 -8.31
N GLU A 777 15.24 -23.86 -7.97
CA GLU A 777 15.10 -25.29 -8.20
C GLU A 777 13.89 -25.90 -7.51
N THR A 778 13.55 -25.41 -6.32
CA THR A 778 12.43 -25.89 -5.51
C THR A 778 11.07 -25.42 -6.04
N ILE A 779 10.99 -24.21 -6.59
CA ILE A 779 9.74 -23.60 -7.05
C ILE A 779 9.49 -23.78 -8.57
N SER A 780 10.56 -24.05 -9.37
CA SER A 780 10.44 -24.21 -10.82
C SER A 780 9.66 -25.48 -11.21
N THR A 781 8.68 -25.32 -12.09
CA THR A 781 7.91 -26.42 -12.71
C THR A 781 8.27 -26.64 -14.19
N ASN A 782 9.46 -26.18 -14.61
CA ASN A 782 9.86 -26.25 -16.01
C ASN A 782 10.24 -27.68 -16.43
N PHE A 783 9.40 -28.32 -17.25
CA PHE A 783 9.59 -29.69 -17.72
C PHE A 783 10.94 -29.90 -18.44
N LYS A 784 11.46 -28.89 -19.15
CA LYS A 784 12.76 -28.98 -19.83
C LYS A 784 13.92 -29.10 -18.84
N GLU A 785 13.84 -28.39 -17.74
CA GLU A 785 14.82 -28.43 -16.63
C GLU A 785 14.73 -29.76 -15.87
N TYR A 786 13.50 -30.27 -15.68
CA TYR A 786 13.28 -31.60 -15.12
C TYR A 786 13.89 -32.72 -15.95
N GLN A 787 13.79 -32.64 -17.29
CA GLN A 787 14.44 -33.59 -18.21
C GLN A 787 15.97 -33.52 -18.16
N GLN A 788 16.54 -32.34 -17.93
CA GLN A 788 18.01 -32.19 -17.78
C GLN A 788 18.54 -32.76 -16.45
N LYS A 789 17.72 -32.85 -15.42
CA LYS A 789 18.07 -33.47 -14.13
C LYS A 789 17.99 -35.02 -14.15
N ILE A 790 17.23 -35.61 -15.08
CA ILE A 790 17.07 -37.07 -15.24
C ILE A 790 18.14 -37.64 -16.16
N ASN A 791 18.69 -36.84 -17.06
CA ASN A 791 19.80 -37.22 -17.97
C ASN A 791 21.16 -36.82 -17.35
#